data_675382385ce54355c7eee0c682bb3cea
#
_entry.id   675382385ce54355c7eee0c682bb3cea
#
_cell.length_a   1.000
_cell.length_b   1.000
_cell.length_c   1.000
_cell.angle_alpha   90.00
_cell.angle_beta   90.00
_cell.angle_gamma   90.00
#
_symmetry.space_group_name_H-M   'P 1'
#
loop_
_entity.id
_entity.type
_entity.pdbx_description
1 polymer ?
#
loop_
_entity_poly.entity_id
_entity_poly.type
_entity_poly.pdbx_seq_one_letter_code
_entity_poly.pdbx_strand_id
1 'polypeptide(L)'
;MNYIMKFHRHFQKTILLLATFCMVSIVISAYYLYTGYKQDNDISEATMEIQCGDIESLPYKLLEQRTGKPTLLLKMEPIILVFIESQYSQLGQDIIGILETIRFKFHAEIAPGKGDLPPLTENHVGKYTLIIYENFLKYINLDMWNKELLDKYCLQYGVNIIGFLKGNENGIQNFHLKGFPFVIHSNMAVKNFCINPNTPLLHITKPSKTSKSSLLGNEWTVFEVNNSLYQPIVFSKIKMPVGAPPQLSKMSLFTTVIHDLGLHDGIQRIFFGNNLNFWLHKLIFVDALSYLSEKKFTLSLDRFILVDIDDIFVGKEGTRMNSNDVKALLDTQQLLRTKVTNFTFNLGFSGKFYHTGTEKEDRGDDLLLGSVDEFWWFPHMWSHMQPHLFHNESSLVEQMILNKKFALEHGIPTDMGYAVAPHHSGVYPVHIQLYDAWKKIWNIKVTSTEEYPHLKPARYRQGFIHKNIMVLPRQTCGLFTHTIFYKEYPGGPVELDRSIQGGELFFTLVLNPISIFMTHLSNYGNDRLGLYTFVNLAKFVQTWTHLKLQTLPPVQLAHKYFQLFPEQRDPVWQNPCDDKRHRDIWSKEKTCDRLPKFLVVGPQKTGTTALYLFLVMHPAILSNSPNPKTFEEMQFFNGNNYHKGLDWYMDFFPVPSNATTDFLFEKSANYFHSEEAPKRAAALIPKAKIITILIDPSDRAYSWYQHQRAHQDPVALKFSFYEVIAARSQASPDLQSLQKKCLMPGWYSTHIERWLQHFPPAQLLIVDGQQLRTDPVNVMDEVQKFLGVSPHYNYSEALTFDSHKGFWCQLLEEGKTKCLGKSKGRKYPPMDAECRAFLSNYYQDHNVELSKLLHRLGQPLPSWLRQELQKIR
;
A
#
# COMPACT_ATOMS: atom_id res chain seq x y z
N MET A 1 53.23 -62.30 32.74
CA MET A 1 53.60 -62.09 31.30
C MET A 1 52.50 -62.59 30.35
N ASN A 2 51.78 -63.65 30.60
CA ASN A 2 50.74 -64.18 29.68
C ASN A 2 49.47 -63.32 29.58
N TYR A 3 49.13 -62.48 30.57
CA TYR A 3 47.91 -61.63 30.56
C TYR A 3 48.13 -60.35 29.68
N ILE A 4 49.32 -59.78 29.71
CA ILE A 4 49.69 -58.61 28.97
C ILE A 4 49.76 -58.92 27.46
N MET A 5 50.30 -60.10 27.08
CA MET A 5 50.33 -60.54 25.66
C MET A 5 48.90 -60.82 25.09
N LYS A 6 47.98 -61.37 25.90
CA LYS A 6 46.59 -61.56 25.45
C LYS A 6 45.86 -60.23 25.26
N PHE A 7 46.11 -59.28 26.17
CA PHE A 7 45.51 -57.92 26.05
C PHE A 7 46.04 -57.17 24.79
N HIS A 8 47.33 -57.25 24.52
CA HIS A 8 47.95 -56.65 23.35
C HIS A 8 47.44 -57.25 22.04
N ARG A 9 47.20 -58.58 21.96
CA ARG A 9 46.61 -59.21 20.79
C ARG A 9 45.12 -58.88 20.60
N HIS A 10 44.37 -58.68 21.68
CA HIS A 10 42.99 -58.24 21.57
C HIS A 10 42.92 -56.78 21.11
N PHE A 11 43.75 -55.87 21.66
CA PHE A 11 43.86 -54.50 21.29
C PHE A 11 44.27 -54.30 19.80
N GLN A 12 45.23 -55.08 19.31
CA GLN A 12 45.61 -55.08 17.88
C GLN A 12 44.45 -55.57 16.98
N LYS A 13 43.72 -56.62 17.40
CA LYS A 13 42.53 -57.05 16.64
C LYS A 13 41.41 -56.02 16.60
N THR A 14 41.19 -55.31 17.70
CA THR A 14 40.19 -54.24 17.78
C THR A 14 40.58 -53.05 16.92
N ILE A 15 41.84 -52.62 16.90
CA ILE A 15 42.39 -51.59 16.01
C ILE A 15 42.27 -52.02 14.56
N LEU A 16 42.59 -53.27 14.22
CA LEU A 16 42.47 -53.75 12.84
C LEU A 16 41.03 -53.82 12.40
N LEU A 17 40.09 -54.18 13.28
CA LEU A 17 38.64 -54.17 13.01
C LEU A 17 38.10 -52.72 12.82
N LEU A 18 38.52 -51.75 13.63
CA LEU A 18 38.19 -50.34 13.47
C LEU A 18 38.76 -49.76 12.16
N ALA A 19 39.98 -50.08 11.83
CA ALA A 19 40.62 -49.61 10.59
C ALA A 19 39.93 -50.19 9.33
N THR A 20 39.54 -51.48 9.38
CA THR A 20 38.76 -52.09 8.27
C THR A 20 37.34 -51.49 8.20
N PHE A 21 36.70 -51.20 9.32
CA PHE A 21 35.39 -50.52 9.32
C PHE A 21 35.47 -49.10 8.75
N CYS A 22 36.52 -48.34 9.12
CA CYS A 22 36.77 -47.00 8.54
C CYS A 22 37.06 -47.08 7.04
N MET A 23 37.87 -48.04 6.58
CA MET A 23 38.15 -48.24 5.14
C MET A 23 36.88 -48.60 4.37
N VAL A 24 36.04 -49.49 4.88
CA VAL A 24 34.76 -49.85 4.26
C VAL A 24 33.81 -48.67 4.24
N SER A 25 33.74 -47.88 5.30
CA SER A 25 32.93 -46.63 5.36
C SER A 25 33.40 -45.60 4.33
N ILE A 26 34.71 -45.42 4.16
CA ILE A 26 35.28 -44.52 3.15
C ILE A 26 34.96 -45.01 1.74
N VAL A 27 35.08 -46.31 1.47
CA VAL A 27 34.77 -46.91 0.17
C VAL A 27 33.26 -46.78 -0.14
N ILE A 28 32.37 -46.98 0.86
CA ILE A 28 30.92 -46.79 0.69
C ILE A 28 30.62 -45.32 0.44
N SER A 29 31.21 -44.38 1.19
CA SER A 29 31.03 -42.95 0.99
C SER A 29 31.54 -42.49 -0.38
N ALA A 30 32.70 -42.99 -0.80
CA ALA A 30 33.27 -42.73 -2.14
C ALA A 30 32.37 -43.30 -3.27
N TYR A 31 31.82 -44.50 -3.05
CA TYR A 31 30.86 -45.12 -3.98
C TYR A 31 29.57 -44.32 -4.09
N TYR A 32 29.03 -43.83 -2.98
CA TYR A 32 27.84 -42.97 -3.00
C TYR A 32 28.13 -41.61 -3.63
N LEU A 33 29.30 -41.01 -3.40
CA LEU A 33 29.75 -39.79 -4.06
C LEU A 33 29.95 -40.02 -5.56
N TYR A 34 30.56 -41.14 -5.96
CA TYR A 34 30.79 -41.49 -7.36
C TYR A 34 29.48 -41.81 -8.10
N THR A 35 28.56 -42.57 -7.46
CA THR A 35 27.23 -42.85 -8.05
C THR A 35 26.34 -41.59 -8.13
N GLY A 36 26.40 -40.72 -7.09
CA GLY A 36 25.73 -39.40 -7.12
C GLY A 36 26.30 -38.52 -8.23
N TYR A 37 27.65 -38.45 -8.37
CA TYR A 37 28.30 -37.70 -9.42
C TYR A 37 28.05 -38.28 -10.82
N LYS A 38 27.91 -39.63 -10.93
CA LYS A 38 27.57 -40.28 -12.20
C LYS A 38 26.09 -40.13 -12.55
N GLN A 39 25.20 -40.08 -11.55
CA GLN A 39 23.79 -39.83 -11.79
C GLN A 39 23.52 -38.40 -12.21
N ASP A 40 24.33 -37.43 -11.77
CA ASP A 40 24.32 -36.06 -12.28
C ASP A 40 24.97 -35.93 -13.67
N ASN A 41 25.90 -36.81 -14.07
CA ASN A 41 26.57 -36.75 -15.38
C ASN A 41 25.90 -37.62 -16.45
N ASP A 42 25.18 -38.68 -16.13
CA ASP A 42 24.44 -39.52 -17.08
C ASP A 42 23.06 -38.92 -17.47
N ILE A 43 22.67 -37.76 -16.88
CA ILE A 43 21.61 -36.89 -17.40
C ILE A 43 22.20 -35.86 -18.40
N SER A 44 23.14 -36.24 -19.20
CA SER A 44 23.40 -35.65 -20.51
C SER A 44 22.54 -36.33 -21.58
N GLU A 45 21.27 -36.51 -21.36
CA GLU A 45 20.35 -36.52 -22.49
C GLU A 45 20.57 -35.20 -23.23
N ALA A 46 20.91 -35.31 -24.49
CA ALA A 46 20.97 -34.19 -25.42
C ALA A 46 19.66 -33.42 -25.26
N THR A 47 19.69 -32.44 -24.37
CA THR A 47 18.61 -31.47 -24.24
C THR A 47 18.65 -30.69 -25.53
N MET A 48 17.80 -31.07 -26.49
CA MET A 48 17.46 -30.21 -27.62
C MET A 48 17.02 -28.89 -26.97
N GLU A 49 17.92 -27.92 -26.94
CA GLU A 49 17.59 -26.55 -26.56
C GLU A 49 16.52 -26.10 -27.55
N ILE A 50 15.35 -25.77 -27.09
CA ILE A 50 14.42 -25.01 -27.90
C ILE A 50 15.12 -23.69 -28.13
N GLN A 51 15.64 -23.44 -29.30
CA GLN A 51 15.95 -22.09 -29.72
C GLN A 51 14.60 -21.41 -29.98
N CYS A 52 14.33 -20.30 -29.29
CA CYS A 52 13.11 -19.49 -29.57
C CYS A 52 13.01 -19.05 -31.03
N GLY A 53 14.10 -19.15 -31.81
CA GLY A 53 14.12 -18.96 -33.25
C GLY A 53 13.25 -19.92 -34.05
N ASP A 54 12.98 -21.16 -33.57
CA ASP A 54 12.09 -22.11 -34.25
C ASP A 54 10.59 -21.70 -34.13
N ILE A 55 10.29 -20.68 -33.30
CA ILE A 55 8.94 -20.15 -33.05
C ILE A 55 8.64 -18.93 -33.95
N GLU A 56 9.66 -18.33 -34.57
CA GLU A 56 9.50 -17.17 -35.48
C GLU A 56 8.61 -17.48 -36.72
N SER A 57 8.34 -18.73 -36.98
CA SER A 57 7.48 -19.16 -38.11
C SER A 57 5.96 -19.21 -37.81
N LEU A 58 5.55 -19.03 -36.55
CA LEU A 58 4.13 -19.01 -36.18
C LEU A 58 3.52 -17.64 -36.48
N PRO A 59 2.56 -17.55 -37.46
CA PRO A 59 1.98 -16.26 -37.83
C PRO A 59 1.13 -15.72 -36.69
N TYR A 60 1.57 -14.63 -36.09
CA TYR A 60 0.72 -13.83 -35.23
C TYR A 60 -0.16 -12.96 -36.15
N LYS A 61 -1.45 -13.20 -36.20
CA LYS A 61 -2.37 -12.32 -36.93
C LYS A 61 -2.48 -11.01 -36.12
N LEU A 62 -1.82 -9.96 -36.59
CA LEU A 62 -2.17 -8.60 -36.20
C LEU A 62 -3.63 -8.39 -36.61
N LEU A 63 -4.51 -8.24 -35.63
CA LEU A 63 -5.82 -7.68 -35.88
C LEU A 63 -5.58 -6.24 -36.31
N GLU A 64 -5.88 -5.91 -37.56
CA GLU A 64 -6.10 -4.53 -37.97
C GLU A 64 -7.07 -3.94 -36.95
N GLN A 65 -6.64 -2.86 -36.31
CA GLN A 65 -7.47 -2.15 -35.34
C GLN A 65 -8.84 -1.95 -36.00
N ARG A 66 -9.88 -2.53 -35.42
CA ARG A 66 -11.24 -2.27 -35.85
C ARG A 66 -11.42 -0.76 -35.81
N THR A 67 -11.32 -0.10 -36.95
CA THR A 67 -11.83 1.26 -37.18
C THR A 67 -13.37 1.17 -37.17
N GLY A 68 -13.90 0.83 -36.04
CA GLY A 68 -15.31 0.74 -35.74
C GLY A 68 -15.72 1.88 -34.86
N LYS A 69 -16.49 2.79 -35.43
CA LYS A 69 -17.27 3.90 -34.84
C LYS A 69 -16.68 4.59 -33.60
N PRO A 70 -16.60 5.92 -33.59
CA PRO A 70 -16.26 6.65 -32.40
C PRO A 70 -17.34 6.32 -31.33
N THR A 71 -17.06 5.38 -30.48
CA THR A 71 -17.77 5.23 -29.21
C THR A 71 -17.52 6.57 -28.50
N LEU A 72 -18.58 7.29 -28.20
CA LEU A 72 -18.54 8.45 -27.33
C LEU A 72 -17.67 8.04 -26.14
N LEU A 73 -16.44 8.56 -26.09
CA LEU A 73 -15.52 8.42 -24.98
C LEU A 73 -16.09 9.19 -23.78
N LEU A 74 -17.09 8.62 -23.14
CA LEU A 74 -17.43 8.96 -21.77
C LEU A 74 -16.16 8.72 -20.96
N LYS A 75 -15.61 9.79 -20.41
CA LYS A 75 -14.39 9.75 -19.58
C LYS A 75 -14.64 8.84 -18.39
N MET A 76 -14.28 7.56 -18.52
CA MET A 76 -14.24 6.63 -17.40
C MET A 76 -12.95 6.87 -16.62
N GLU A 77 -13.06 7.00 -15.32
CA GLU A 77 -11.91 6.90 -14.45
C GLU A 77 -11.37 5.46 -14.55
N PRO A 78 -10.06 5.24 -14.79
CA PRO A 78 -9.54 3.90 -14.95
C PRO A 78 -9.53 3.16 -13.59
N ILE A 79 -10.46 2.22 -13.41
CA ILE A 79 -10.58 1.35 -12.23
C ILE A 79 -10.61 -0.11 -12.69
N ILE A 80 -9.90 -0.98 -11.99
CA ILE A 80 -9.89 -2.42 -12.23
C ILE A 80 -10.87 -3.09 -11.28
N LEU A 81 -11.75 -3.94 -11.79
CA LEU A 81 -12.59 -4.84 -10.98
C LEU A 81 -11.87 -6.17 -10.80
N VAL A 82 -11.64 -6.59 -9.56
CA VAL A 82 -10.97 -7.86 -9.22
C VAL A 82 -11.96 -8.77 -8.51
N PHE A 83 -12.32 -9.89 -9.14
CA PHE A 83 -13.10 -10.94 -8.50
C PHE A 83 -12.17 -11.96 -7.84
N ILE A 84 -12.19 -12.01 -6.51
CA ILE A 84 -11.41 -12.93 -5.68
C ILE A 84 -12.27 -14.12 -5.20
N GLU A 85 -11.67 -15.24 -4.89
CA GLU A 85 -12.39 -16.40 -4.33
C GLU A 85 -12.73 -16.18 -2.85
N SER A 86 -11.80 -15.60 -2.11
CA SER A 86 -11.98 -15.19 -0.72
C SER A 86 -10.96 -14.11 -0.34
N GLN A 87 -11.20 -13.42 0.75
CA GLN A 87 -10.24 -12.42 1.29
C GLN A 87 -8.90 -13.04 1.71
N TYR A 88 -8.82 -14.36 1.86
CA TYR A 88 -7.64 -15.09 2.31
C TYR A 88 -6.97 -15.89 1.19
N SER A 89 -7.48 -15.84 -0.03
CA SER A 89 -6.89 -16.56 -1.16
C SER A 89 -5.52 -15.98 -1.53
N GLN A 90 -4.52 -16.85 -1.67
CA GLN A 90 -3.14 -16.42 -1.93
C GLN A 90 -3.03 -15.67 -3.26
N LEU A 91 -3.61 -16.20 -4.33
CA LEU A 91 -3.56 -15.56 -5.66
C LEU A 91 -4.29 -14.22 -5.66
N GLY A 92 -5.45 -14.13 -5.00
CA GLY A 92 -6.18 -12.87 -4.84
C GLY A 92 -5.34 -11.82 -4.12
N GLN A 93 -4.65 -12.20 -3.03
CA GLN A 93 -3.73 -11.32 -2.32
C GLN A 93 -2.51 -10.93 -3.17
N ASP A 94 -1.97 -11.84 -3.98
CA ASP A 94 -0.87 -11.52 -4.89
C ASP A 94 -1.28 -10.52 -5.99
N ILE A 95 -2.48 -10.67 -6.55
CA ILE A 95 -3.04 -9.74 -7.53
C ILE A 95 -3.22 -8.35 -6.89
N ILE A 96 -3.90 -8.29 -5.75
CA ILE A 96 -4.13 -7.05 -5.00
C ILE A 96 -2.79 -6.40 -4.65
N GLY A 97 -1.83 -7.19 -4.15
CA GLY A 97 -0.51 -6.71 -3.77
C GLY A 97 0.29 -6.09 -4.93
N ILE A 98 0.16 -6.62 -6.15
CA ILE A 98 0.75 -6.01 -7.34
C ILE A 98 0.06 -4.68 -7.66
N LEU A 99 -1.29 -4.66 -7.70
CA LEU A 99 -2.05 -3.46 -8.03
C LEU A 99 -1.80 -2.32 -7.01
N GLU A 100 -1.71 -2.63 -5.72
CA GLU A 100 -1.33 -1.67 -4.68
C GLU A 100 0.09 -1.15 -4.86
N THR A 101 1.06 -2.02 -5.19
CA THR A 101 2.46 -1.65 -5.39
C THR A 101 2.61 -0.66 -6.55
N ILE A 102 1.93 -0.93 -7.66
CA ILE A 102 1.95 -0.07 -8.85
C ILE A 102 0.98 1.11 -8.77
N ARG A 103 0.19 1.19 -7.68
CA ARG A 103 -0.77 2.25 -7.37
C ARG A 103 -1.89 2.41 -8.41
N PHE A 104 -2.31 1.31 -9.02
CA PHE A 104 -3.48 1.33 -9.88
C PHE A 104 -4.76 1.25 -9.04
N LYS A 105 -5.76 2.05 -9.40
CA LYS A 105 -7.06 2.01 -8.72
C LYS A 105 -7.77 0.71 -9.03
N PHE A 106 -8.25 0.02 -8.01
CA PHE A 106 -9.00 -1.22 -8.15
C PHE A 106 -10.12 -1.32 -7.12
N HIS A 107 -11.07 -2.18 -7.41
CA HIS A 107 -12.14 -2.60 -6.52
C HIS A 107 -12.13 -4.13 -6.45
N ALA A 108 -11.96 -4.68 -5.25
CA ALA A 108 -11.93 -6.12 -5.05
C ALA A 108 -13.25 -6.59 -4.45
N GLU A 109 -13.87 -7.59 -5.11
CA GLU A 109 -15.11 -8.22 -4.68
C GLU A 109 -14.94 -9.74 -4.64
N ILE A 110 -15.65 -10.39 -3.73
CA ILE A 110 -15.74 -11.85 -3.75
C ILE A 110 -16.58 -12.25 -4.95
N ALA A 111 -16.06 -13.16 -5.79
CA ALA A 111 -16.76 -13.61 -6.96
C ALA A 111 -18.16 -14.13 -6.60
N PRO A 112 -19.25 -13.56 -7.13
CA PRO A 112 -20.59 -13.99 -6.79
C PRO A 112 -20.83 -15.43 -7.28
N GLY A 113 -21.41 -16.27 -6.42
CA GLY A 113 -21.86 -17.58 -6.81
C GLY A 113 -23.22 -17.49 -7.50
N LYS A 114 -24.29 -17.35 -6.68
CA LYS A 114 -25.68 -17.10 -7.12
C LYS A 114 -26.18 -15.71 -6.73
N GLY A 115 -25.26 -14.83 -6.26
CA GLY A 115 -25.58 -13.47 -5.85
C GLY A 115 -25.45 -12.47 -6.99
N ASP A 116 -25.82 -11.23 -6.74
CA ASP A 116 -25.78 -10.15 -7.70
C ASP A 116 -24.35 -9.67 -7.96
N LEU A 117 -24.08 -9.19 -9.17
CA LEU A 117 -22.86 -8.48 -9.51
C LEU A 117 -22.80 -7.11 -8.81
N PRO A 118 -21.59 -6.59 -8.49
CA PRO A 118 -21.48 -5.22 -8.05
C PRO A 118 -21.98 -4.25 -9.13
N PRO A 119 -22.39 -3.02 -8.78
CA PRO A 119 -22.82 -2.02 -9.75
C PRO A 119 -21.71 -1.76 -10.78
N LEU A 120 -21.96 -2.11 -12.05
CA LEU A 120 -20.99 -1.96 -13.15
C LEU A 120 -21.00 -0.55 -13.76
N THR A 121 -22.09 0.19 -13.58
CA THR A 121 -22.26 1.55 -14.11
C THR A 121 -22.65 2.52 -13.01
N GLU A 122 -22.27 3.77 -13.17
CA GLU A 122 -22.64 4.88 -12.32
C GLU A 122 -23.01 6.08 -13.22
N ASN A 123 -24.20 6.66 -13.03
CA ASN A 123 -24.71 7.76 -13.87
C ASN A 123 -24.62 7.47 -15.39
N HIS A 124 -24.96 6.27 -15.81
CA HIS A 124 -24.86 5.80 -17.21
C HIS A 124 -23.43 5.74 -17.77
N VAL A 125 -22.40 5.83 -16.92
CA VAL A 125 -21.00 5.68 -17.30
C VAL A 125 -20.49 4.34 -16.77
N GLY A 126 -19.67 3.64 -17.55
CA GLY A 126 -19.03 2.41 -17.10
C GLY A 126 -18.05 2.70 -15.97
N LYS A 127 -18.10 1.91 -14.90
CA LYS A 127 -17.28 2.12 -13.71
C LYS A 127 -15.89 1.48 -13.81
N TYR A 128 -15.76 0.40 -14.57
CA TYR A 128 -14.54 -0.40 -14.64
C TYR A 128 -13.97 -0.44 -16.05
N THR A 129 -12.65 -0.41 -16.15
CA THR A 129 -11.91 -0.44 -17.42
C THR A 129 -11.35 -1.82 -17.76
N LEU A 130 -11.11 -2.65 -16.75
CA LEU A 130 -10.56 -4.00 -16.88
C LEU A 130 -11.16 -4.87 -15.78
N ILE A 131 -11.37 -6.15 -16.07
CA ILE A 131 -11.87 -7.14 -15.11
C ILE A 131 -10.82 -8.24 -14.93
N ILE A 132 -10.58 -8.65 -13.68
CA ILE A 132 -9.68 -9.75 -13.33
C ILE A 132 -10.46 -10.80 -12.55
N TYR A 133 -10.40 -12.04 -12.99
CA TYR A 133 -10.91 -13.19 -12.25
C TYR A 133 -9.78 -14.04 -11.69
N GLU A 134 -9.65 -14.12 -10.38
CA GLU A 134 -8.73 -15.02 -9.70
C GLU A 134 -8.97 -16.48 -10.07
N ASN A 135 -10.23 -16.85 -10.26
CA ASN A 135 -10.66 -18.14 -10.79
C ASN A 135 -11.68 -17.93 -11.89
N PHE A 136 -11.25 -18.13 -13.14
CA PHE A 136 -12.11 -17.90 -14.31
C PHE A 136 -13.30 -18.88 -14.41
N LEU A 137 -13.23 -20.03 -13.73
CA LEU A 137 -14.38 -20.94 -13.64
C LEU A 137 -15.57 -20.29 -12.93
N LYS A 138 -15.37 -19.30 -12.07
CA LYS A 138 -16.46 -18.52 -11.45
C LYS A 138 -17.23 -17.72 -12.49
N TYR A 139 -16.55 -17.10 -13.47
CA TYR A 139 -17.21 -16.43 -14.60
C TYR A 139 -18.02 -17.41 -15.48
N ILE A 140 -17.47 -18.60 -15.76
CA ILE A 140 -18.15 -19.62 -16.58
C ILE A 140 -19.41 -20.14 -15.89
N ASN A 141 -19.38 -20.26 -14.57
CA ASN A 141 -20.46 -20.78 -13.74
C ASN A 141 -21.41 -19.68 -13.22
N LEU A 142 -21.29 -18.44 -13.69
CA LEU A 142 -22.29 -17.41 -13.43
C LEU A 142 -23.66 -17.89 -13.97
N ASP A 143 -24.73 -17.52 -13.29
CA ASP A 143 -26.08 -17.68 -13.84
C ASP A 143 -26.22 -16.90 -15.15
N MET A 144 -27.20 -17.29 -15.96
CA MET A 144 -27.38 -16.76 -17.32
C MET A 144 -27.58 -15.23 -17.33
N TRP A 145 -28.29 -14.68 -16.31
CA TRP A 145 -28.58 -13.25 -16.23
C TRP A 145 -27.32 -12.43 -15.92
N ASN A 146 -26.59 -12.81 -14.87
CA ASN A 146 -25.35 -12.12 -14.49
C ASN A 146 -24.28 -12.22 -15.58
N LYS A 147 -24.19 -13.37 -16.26
CA LYS A 147 -23.25 -13.53 -17.35
C LYS A 147 -23.59 -12.62 -18.53
N GLU A 148 -24.86 -12.59 -18.95
CA GLU A 148 -25.31 -11.72 -20.03
C GLU A 148 -25.14 -10.24 -19.70
N LEU A 149 -25.42 -9.84 -18.46
CA LEU A 149 -25.20 -8.47 -17.97
C LEU A 149 -23.71 -8.08 -18.05
N LEU A 150 -22.82 -8.96 -17.61
CA LEU A 150 -21.38 -8.72 -17.62
C LEU A 150 -20.82 -8.68 -19.04
N ASP A 151 -21.24 -9.63 -19.92
CA ASP A 151 -20.81 -9.68 -21.32
C ASP A 151 -21.30 -8.43 -22.08
N LYS A 152 -22.55 -8.01 -21.86
CA LYS A 152 -23.08 -6.77 -22.42
C LYS A 152 -22.31 -5.54 -21.96
N TYR A 153 -21.93 -5.49 -20.67
CA TYR A 153 -21.09 -4.43 -20.13
C TYR A 153 -19.72 -4.41 -20.82
N CYS A 154 -19.06 -5.56 -20.93
CA CYS A 154 -17.77 -5.67 -21.59
C CYS A 154 -17.81 -5.20 -23.05
N LEU A 155 -18.84 -5.59 -23.79
CA LEU A 155 -19.02 -5.18 -25.18
C LEU A 155 -19.35 -3.70 -25.35
N GLN A 156 -20.23 -3.17 -24.49
CA GLN A 156 -20.68 -1.78 -24.57
C GLN A 156 -19.56 -0.79 -24.24
N TYR A 157 -18.71 -1.12 -23.25
CA TYR A 157 -17.66 -0.23 -22.76
C TYR A 157 -16.24 -0.63 -23.19
N GLY A 158 -16.09 -1.67 -24.01
CA GLY A 158 -14.79 -2.16 -24.49
C GLY A 158 -13.91 -2.71 -23.35
N VAL A 159 -14.50 -3.37 -22.36
CA VAL A 159 -13.83 -3.90 -21.19
C VAL A 159 -13.38 -5.34 -21.45
N ASN A 160 -12.11 -5.63 -21.21
CA ASN A 160 -11.48 -6.93 -21.41
C ASN A 160 -11.25 -7.66 -20.09
N ILE A 161 -10.88 -8.95 -20.16
CA ILE A 161 -10.79 -9.80 -18.97
C ILE A 161 -9.43 -10.49 -18.86
N ILE A 162 -8.85 -10.53 -17.64
CA ILE A 162 -7.75 -11.42 -17.27
C ILE A 162 -8.33 -12.56 -16.43
N GLY A 163 -8.03 -13.80 -16.77
CA GLY A 163 -8.51 -14.96 -16.04
C GLY A 163 -7.39 -15.92 -15.65
N PHE A 164 -7.46 -16.45 -14.43
CA PHE A 164 -6.59 -17.51 -13.98
C PHE A 164 -7.35 -18.83 -13.95
N LEU A 165 -6.69 -19.90 -14.42
CA LEU A 165 -7.21 -21.26 -14.45
C LEU A 165 -6.28 -22.15 -13.64
N LYS A 166 -6.70 -22.47 -12.42
CA LYS A 166 -5.97 -23.38 -11.53
C LYS A 166 -6.44 -24.82 -11.73
N GLY A 167 -5.52 -25.77 -11.70
CA GLY A 167 -5.86 -27.20 -11.72
C GLY A 167 -6.59 -27.65 -10.47
N ASN A 168 -7.45 -28.66 -10.59
CA ASN A 168 -8.07 -29.31 -9.44
C ASN A 168 -7.07 -30.24 -8.74
N GLU A 169 -7.19 -30.41 -7.44
CA GLU A 169 -6.29 -31.23 -6.59
C GLU A 169 -6.33 -32.75 -6.91
N ASN A 170 -7.27 -33.21 -7.73
CA ASN A 170 -7.60 -34.61 -7.96
C ASN A 170 -6.92 -35.26 -9.19
N GLY A 171 -5.63 -35.02 -9.42
CA GLY A 171 -4.84 -35.72 -10.46
C GLY A 171 -4.85 -35.01 -11.83
N ILE A 172 -4.21 -35.67 -12.81
CA ILE A 172 -4.10 -35.13 -14.19
C ILE A 172 -5.48 -35.19 -14.84
N GLN A 173 -6.03 -34.05 -15.21
CA GLN A 173 -7.32 -33.93 -15.84
C GLN A 173 -7.19 -33.20 -17.18
N ASN A 174 -7.82 -33.77 -18.20
CA ASN A 174 -8.01 -33.14 -19.50
C ASN A 174 -9.48 -32.76 -19.64
N PHE A 175 -9.77 -31.49 -19.83
CA PHE A 175 -11.15 -31.04 -20.00
C PHE A 175 -11.28 -29.91 -21.02
N HIS A 176 -12.42 -29.85 -21.63
CA HIS A 176 -12.82 -28.73 -22.49
C HIS A 176 -13.50 -27.66 -21.62
N LEU A 177 -13.07 -26.43 -21.75
CA LEU A 177 -13.71 -25.32 -21.08
C LEU A 177 -15.02 -24.97 -21.79
N LYS A 178 -16.16 -25.01 -21.06
CA LYS A 178 -17.47 -24.72 -21.63
C LYS A 178 -17.50 -23.34 -22.32
N GLY A 179 -17.78 -23.32 -23.61
CA GLY A 179 -17.84 -22.10 -24.40
C GLY A 179 -16.49 -21.65 -25.00
N PHE A 180 -15.39 -22.39 -24.74
CA PHE A 180 -14.05 -22.06 -25.24
C PHE A 180 -13.44 -23.29 -25.93
N PRO A 181 -13.13 -23.21 -27.23
CA PRO A 181 -12.67 -24.37 -28.02
C PRO A 181 -11.17 -24.62 -27.86
N PHE A 182 -10.70 -24.82 -26.64
CA PHE A 182 -9.36 -25.30 -26.33
C PHE A 182 -9.39 -26.37 -25.23
N VAL A 183 -8.35 -27.17 -25.15
CA VAL A 183 -8.21 -28.23 -24.15
C VAL A 183 -7.28 -27.74 -23.04
N ILE A 184 -7.67 -28.04 -21.82
CA ILE A 184 -6.91 -27.72 -20.59
C ILE A 184 -6.34 -29.02 -20.02
N HIS A 185 -5.06 -29.04 -19.73
CA HIS A 185 -4.37 -30.10 -19.01
C HIS A 185 -3.89 -29.57 -17.68
N SER A 186 -4.41 -30.13 -16.58
CA SER A 186 -4.06 -29.74 -15.22
C SER A 186 -3.01 -30.64 -14.62
N ASN A 187 -2.30 -30.14 -13.59
CA ASN A 187 -1.30 -30.85 -12.81
C ASN A 187 -0.11 -31.37 -13.64
N MET A 188 0.32 -30.54 -14.58
CA MET A 188 1.45 -30.87 -15.45
C MET A 188 2.76 -30.33 -14.90
N ALA A 189 3.83 -31.10 -15.04
CA ALA A 189 5.18 -30.67 -14.71
C ALA A 189 5.79 -29.91 -15.89
N VAL A 190 6.01 -28.60 -15.72
CA VAL A 190 6.53 -27.72 -16.78
C VAL A 190 8.06 -27.63 -16.71
N LYS A 191 8.71 -27.77 -17.87
CA LYS A 191 10.14 -27.55 -18.09
C LYS A 191 10.32 -26.52 -19.18
N ASN A 192 11.36 -25.72 -19.08
CA ASN A 192 11.76 -24.74 -20.07
C ASN A 192 10.61 -23.91 -20.62
N PHE A 193 10.73 -22.61 -20.58
CA PHE A 193 9.70 -21.72 -21.11
C PHE A 193 10.30 -20.75 -22.12
N CYS A 194 9.48 -20.31 -23.05
CA CYS A 194 9.84 -19.34 -24.07
C CYS A 194 8.70 -18.35 -24.30
N ILE A 195 9.04 -17.08 -24.44
CA ILE A 195 8.08 -16.03 -24.75
C ILE A 195 7.94 -15.94 -26.26
N ASN A 196 6.71 -15.86 -26.77
CA ASN A 196 6.47 -15.58 -28.18
C ASN A 196 6.89 -14.15 -28.52
N PRO A 197 7.95 -13.94 -29.34
CA PRO A 197 8.44 -12.61 -29.64
C PRO A 197 7.46 -11.77 -30.48
N ASN A 198 6.52 -12.44 -31.18
CA ASN A 198 5.57 -11.78 -32.06
C ASN A 198 4.30 -11.31 -31.37
N THR A 199 4.14 -11.56 -30.07
CA THR A 199 2.95 -11.09 -29.34
C THR A 199 2.97 -9.58 -29.14
N PRO A 200 1.87 -8.86 -29.46
CA PRO A 200 1.79 -7.40 -29.28
C PRO A 200 1.64 -6.98 -27.82
N LEU A 201 1.51 -7.94 -26.90
CA LEU A 201 1.30 -7.70 -25.47
C LEU A 201 2.53 -7.10 -24.81
N LEU A 202 3.75 -7.43 -25.26
CA LEU A 202 5.00 -7.14 -24.58
C LEU A 202 5.30 -5.64 -24.58
N HIS A 203 5.34 -5.07 -23.39
CA HIS A 203 5.75 -3.69 -23.13
C HIS A 203 6.98 -3.64 -22.24
N ILE A 204 6.89 -4.18 -21.04
CA ILE A 204 8.00 -4.29 -20.08
C ILE A 204 8.82 -5.54 -20.38
N THR A 205 8.16 -6.64 -20.65
CA THR A 205 8.81 -7.93 -20.87
C THR A 205 9.58 -7.96 -22.17
N LYS A 206 10.82 -8.43 -22.12
CA LYS A 206 11.68 -8.64 -23.27
C LYS A 206 11.81 -10.13 -23.55
N PRO A 207 11.53 -10.60 -24.77
CA PRO A 207 11.80 -11.96 -25.14
C PRO A 207 13.29 -12.25 -25.04
N SER A 208 13.68 -13.23 -24.23
CA SER A 208 15.07 -13.66 -24.11
C SER A 208 15.24 -15.09 -24.60
N LYS A 209 16.44 -15.42 -25.07
CA LYS A 209 16.79 -16.78 -25.42
C LYS A 209 16.72 -17.66 -24.18
N THR A 210 16.08 -18.80 -24.31
CA THR A 210 15.78 -19.84 -23.33
C THR A 210 16.38 -19.72 -21.94
N SER A 211 15.50 -19.74 -20.91
CA SER A 211 15.93 -19.98 -19.54
C SER A 211 15.89 -21.48 -19.23
N LYS A 212 17.02 -22.03 -18.79
CA LYS A 212 17.07 -23.31 -18.10
C LYS A 212 16.57 -23.06 -16.68
N SER A 213 15.28 -23.22 -16.42
CA SER A 213 14.80 -23.22 -15.04
C SER A 213 14.55 -24.64 -14.57
N SER A 214 15.04 -24.95 -13.38
CA SER A 214 14.59 -26.14 -12.65
C SER A 214 13.06 -26.07 -12.46
N LEU A 215 12.41 -27.22 -12.52
CA LEU A 215 10.97 -27.37 -12.32
C LEU A 215 10.44 -26.64 -11.10
N LEU A 216 9.44 -25.81 -11.31
CA LEU A 216 8.72 -25.08 -10.24
C LEU A 216 7.44 -25.84 -9.88
N GLY A 217 7.55 -27.11 -9.45
CA GLY A 217 6.41 -27.93 -9.02
C GLY A 217 5.67 -28.66 -10.16
N ASN A 218 4.69 -29.49 -9.78
CA ASN A 218 3.95 -30.37 -10.68
C ASN A 218 2.49 -29.90 -10.87
N GLU A 219 2.17 -28.68 -10.53
CA GLU A 219 0.77 -28.21 -10.43
C GLU A 219 0.39 -27.19 -11.52
N TRP A 220 0.98 -27.34 -12.71
CA TRP A 220 0.73 -26.41 -13.80
C TRP A 220 -0.52 -26.78 -14.60
N THR A 221 -1.29 -25.81 -14.95
CA THR A 221 -2.32 -25.88 -15.99
C THR A 221 -1.71 -25.39 -17.29
N VAL A 222 -1.81 -26.19 -18.35
CA VAL A 222 -1.33 -25.84 -19.68
C VAL A 222 -2.47 -25.95 -20.70
N PHE A 223 -2.35 -25.18 -21.77
CA PHE A 223 -3.35 -25.08 -22.79
C PHE A 223 -2.86 -25.74 -24.08
N GLU A 224 -3.71 -26.58 -24.67
CA GLU A 224 -3.52 -27.09 -26.00
C GLU A 224 -4.38 -26.26 -26.96
N VAL A 225 -3.71 -25.52 -27.85
CA VAL A 225 -4.34 -24.56 -28.74
C VAL A 225 -4.20 -25.03 -30.17
N ASN A 226 -5.32 -25.50 -30.74
CA ASN A 226 -5.40 -25.96 -32.13
C ASN A 226 -6.20 -24.98 -33.02
N ASN A 227 -6.48 -23.79 -32.56
CA ASN A 227 -7.35 -22.82 -33.21
C ASN A 227 -6.69 -21.44 -33.33
N SER A 228 -6.83 -20.80 -34.47
CA SER A 228 -6.31 -19.44 -34.75
C SER A 228 -7.00 -18.32 -33.98
N LEU A 229 -8.05 -18.62 -33.20
CA LEU A 229 -8.74 -17.67 -32.31
C LEU A 229 -7.90 -17.36 -31.06
N TYR A 230 -6.99 -18.25 -30.70
CA TYR A 230 -6.16 -18.14 -29.49
C TYR A 230 -4.71 -18.09 -29.89
N GLN A 231 -3.97 -17.14 -29.31
CA GLN A 231 -2.56 -16.97 -29.60
C GLN A 231 -1.70 -17.25 -28.36
N PRO A 232 -0.68 -18.12 -28.48
CA PRO A 232 0.23 -18.41 -27.40
C PRO A 232 1.08 -17.20 -27.03
N ILE A 233 1.22 -16.92 -25.74
CA ILE A 233 2.12 -15.89 -25.20
C ILE A 233 3.37 -16.52 -24.62
N VAL A 234 3.21 -17.56 -23.78
CA VAL A 234 4.32 -18.29 -23.16
C VAL A 234 4.22 -19.76 -23.50
N PHE A 235 5.22 -20.27 -24.17
CA PHE A 235 5.38 -21.69 -24.46
C PHE A 235 6.18 -22.41 -23.39
N SER A 236 5.91 -23.71 -23.22
CA SER A 236 6.63 -24.56 -22.28
C SER A 236 6.70 -26.00 -22.77
N LYS A 237 7.77 -26.69 -22.40
CA LYS A 237 7.83 -28.17 -22.47
C LYS A 237 7.31 -28.75 -21.16
N ILE A 238 6.61 -29.88 -21.26
CA ILE A 238 6.17 -30.62 -20.08
C ILE A 238 7.03 -31.88 -19.88
N LYS A 239 7.26 -32.26 -18.62
CA LYS A 239 7.78 -33.58 -18.29
C LYS A 239 6.61 -34.55 -18.36
N MET A 240 6.64 -35.48 -19.32
CA MET A 240 5.57 -36.43 -19.47
C MET A 240 5.44 -37.30 -18.22
N PRO A 241 4.24 -37.43 -17.63
CA PRO A 241 4.01 -38.38 -16.57
C PRO A 241 4.10 -39.81 -17.10
N VAL A 242 4.51 -40.77 -16.26
CA VAL A 242 4.54 -42.17 -16.60
C VAL A 242 3.12 -42.63 -16.86
N GLY A 243 2.84 -43.17 -18.07
CA GLY A 243 1.51 -43.58 -18.47
C GLY A 243 0.65 -42.53 -19.21
N ALA A 244 1.26 -41.44 -19.64
CA ALA A 244 0.56 -40.40 -20.42
C ALA A 244 -0.06 -40.95 -21.72
N PRO A 245 -1.24 -40.46 -22.12
CA PRO A 245 -1.86 -40.88 -23.39
C PRO A 245 -0.94 -40.63 -24.59
N PRO A 246 -0.92 -41.50 -25.59
CA PRO A 246 -0.03 -41.42 -26.77
C PRO A 246 -0.21 -40.12 -27.58
N GLN A 247 -1.35 -39.45 -27.44
CA GLN A 247 -1.65 -38.19 -28.11
C GLN A 247 -0.85 -37.02 -27.52
N LEU A 248 -0.69 -36.99 -26.20
CA LEU A 248 0.14 -35.98 -25.51
C LEU A 248 1.63 -36.14 -25.86
N SER A 249 2.10 -37.36 -26.06
CA SER A 249 3.52 -37.64 -26.36
C SER A 249 4.01 -37.09 -27.71
N LYS A 250 3.09 -36.78 -28.63
CA LYS A 250 3.39 -36.22 -29.95
C LYS A 250 3.51 -34.69 -29.97
N MET A 251 3.01 -34.00 -28.92
CA MET A 251 3.13 -32.56 -28.84
C MET A 251 4.46 -32.14 -28.22
N SER A 252 5.19 -31.29 -28.94
CA SER A 252 6.51 -30.79 -28.50
C SER A 252 6.42 -29.58 -27.55
N LEU A 253 5.35 -28.79 -27.63
CA LEU A 253 5.17 -27.54 -26.92
C LEU A 253 3.73 -27.35 -26.40
N PHE A 254 3.60 -26.86 -25.19
CA PHE A 254 2.33 -26.45 -24.58
C PHE A 254 2.39 -24.97 -24.22
N THR A 255 1.23 -24.38 -24.02
CA THR A 255 1.11 -22.96 -23.71
C THR A 255 0.69 -22.79 -22.25
N THR A 256 1.38 -21.93 -21.50
CA THR A 256 1.05 -21.59 -20.10
C THR A 256 0.30 -20.27 -19.96
N VAL A 257 0.41 -19.38 -20.95
CA VAL A 257 -0.34 -18.13 -21.04
C VAL A 257 -0.84 -17.96 -22.46
N ILE A 258 -2.17 -17.79 -22.64
CA ILE A 258 -2.79 -17.62 -23.96
C ILE A 258 -3.60 -16.33 -24.05
N HIS A 259 -3.65 -15.75 -25.23
CA HIS A 259 -4.49 -14.61 -25.59
C HIS A 259 -5.66 -15.07 -26.44
N ASP A 260 -6.86 -14.90 -25.92
CA ASP A 260 -8.12 -14.98 -26.68
C ASP A 260 -8.34 -13.65 -27.38
N LEU A 261 -8.33 -13.67 -28.69
CA LEU A 261 -8.46 -12.48 -29.54
C LEU A 261 -9.88 -11.87 -29.54
N GLY A 262 -10.84 -12.50 -28.86
CA GLY A 262 -12.24 -12.06 -28.83
C GLY A 262 -12.95 -12.12 -30.20
N LEU A 263 -12.48 -12.93 -31.12
CA LEU A 263 -13.06 -13.05 -32.47
C LEU A 263 -14.45 -13.75 -32.45
N HIS A 264 -14.74 -14.48 -31.39
CA HIS A 264 -16.01 -15.21 -31.25
C HIS A 264 -17.11 -14.33 -30.65
N ASP A 265 -16.81 -13.62 -29.58
CA ASP A 265 -17.81 -12.85 -28.78
C ASP A 265 -17.49 -11.37 -28.62
N GLY A 266 -16.38 -10.91 -29.17
CA GLY A 266 -15.96 -9.50 -29.12
C GLY A 266 -15.19 -9.09 -27.84
N ILE A 267 -14.97 -10.00 -26.89
CA ILE A 267 -14.29 -9.72 -25.62
C ILE A 267 -12.92 -10.38 -25.64
N GLN A 268 -11.84 -9.59 -25.55
CA GLN A 268 -10.49 -10.12 -25.46
C GLN A 268 -10.20 -10.62 -24.04
N ARG A 269 -9.46 -11.73 -23.95
CA ARG A 269 -9.08 -12.31 -22.66
C ARG A 269 -7.64 -12.81 -22.69
N ILE A 270 -6.99 -12.75 -21.53
CA ILE A 270 -5.69 -13.40 -21.31
C ILE A 270 -5.86 -14.41 -20.19
N PHE A 271 -5.51 -15.67 -20.48
CA PHE A 271 -5.61 -16.76 -19.51
C PHE A 271 -4.23 -17.19 -19.04
N PHE A 272 -4.09 -17.32 -17.72
CA PHE A 272 -2.91 -17.82 -17.06
C PHE A 272 -3.17 -19.23 -16.50
N GLY A 273 -2.30 -20.17 -16.85
CA GLY A 273 -2.40 -21.57 -16.43
C GLY A 273 -1.75 -21.89 -15.10
N ASN A 274 -1.37 -20.88 -14.33
CA ASN A 274 -0.81 -21.01 -12.97
C ASN A 274 -1.02 -19.69 -12.22
N ASN A 275 -0.64 -19.69 -10.94
CA ASN A 275 -0.63 -18.49 -10.09
C ASN A 275 0.51 -17.52 -10.47
N LEU A 276 0.65 -16.44 -9.71
CA LEU A 276 1.68 -15.42 -9.86
C LEU A 276 2.99 -15.71 -9.08
N ASN A 277 3.17 -16.91 -8.53
CA ASN A 277 4.43 -17.31 -7.89
C ASN A 277 5.57 -17.47 -8.90
N PHE A 278 5.23 -17.80 -10.14
CA PHE A 278 6.22 -17.84 -11.21
C PHE A 278 6.48 -16.41 -11.72
N TRP A 279 7.73 -15.97 -11.58
CA TRP A 279 8.13 -14.58 -11.84
C TRP A 279 7.79 -14.10 -13.26
N LEU A 280 7.89 -14.97 -14.27
CA LEU A 280 7.56 -14.59 -15.65
C LEU A 280 6.07 -14.35 -15.82
N HIS A 281 5.20 -15.18 -15.22
CA HIS A 281 3.76 -14.93 -15.22
C HIS A 281 3.42 -13.61 -14.57
N LYS A 282 4.09 -13.25 -13.47
CA LYS A 282 3.93 -11.96 -12.82
C LYS A 282 4.33 -10.80 -13.73
N LEU A 283 5.42 -10.96 -14.49
CA LEU A 283 5.88 -9.94 -15.45
C LEU A 283 4.90 -9.78 -16.62
N ILE A 284 4.46 -10.89 -17.23
CA ILE A 284 3.45 -10.92 -18.29
C ILE A 284 2.09 -10.38 -17.80
N PHE A 285 1.73 -10.60 -16.54
CA PHE A 285 0.53 -10.04 -15.94
C PHE A 285 0.53 -8.52 -15.97
N VAL A 286 1.67 -7.89 -15.65
CA VAL A 286 1.81 -6.42 -15.72
C VAL A 286 1.65 -5.92 -17.17
N ASP A 287 2.19 -6.64 -18.14
CA ASP A 287 2.00 -6.31 -19.56
C ASP A 287 0.54 -6.52 -20.00
N ALA A 288 -0.13 -7.57 -19.50
CA ALA A 288 -1.55 -7.83 -19.77
C ALA A 288 -2.46 -6.71 -19.25
N LEU A 289 -2.16 -6.15 -18.07
CA LEU A 289 -2.88 -4.98 -17.55
C LEU A 289 -2.82 -3.80 -18.53
N SER A 290 -1.62 -3.52 -19.06
CA SER A 290 -1.40 -2.44 -20.02
C SER A 290 -2.13 -2.70 -21.34
N TYR A 291 -1.94 -3.88 -21.90
CA TYR A 291 -2.47 -4.23 -23.21
C TYR A 291 -4.00 -4.26 -23.24
N LEU A 292 -4.64 -5.01 -22.34
CA LEU A 292 -6.08 -5.17 -22.31
C LEU A 292 -6.84 -3.91 -21.87
N SER A 293 -6.18 -2.98 -21.22
CA SER A 293 -6.75 -1.67 -20.86
C SER A 293 -6.48 -0.57 -21.89
N GLU A 294 -5.99 -0.93 -23.08
CA GLU A 294 -5.59 0.05 -24.09
C GLU A 294 -4.63 1.12 -23.55
N LYS A 295 -3.63 0.67 -22.82
CA LYS A 295 -2.58 1.50 -22.16
C LYS A 295 -3.05 2.43 -21.04
N LYS A 296 -4.28 2.32 -20.54
CA LYS A 296 -4.75 3.09 -19.38
C LYS A 296 -4.02 2.70 -18.09
N PHE A 297 -3.59 1.46 -17.98
CA PHE A 297 -2.79 0.91 -16.87
C PHE A 297 -1.38 0.53 -17.34
N THR A 298 -0.61 1.50 -17.80
CA THR A 298 0.74 1.28 -18.33
C THR A 298 1.79 1.86 -17.38
N LEU A 299 2.82 1.06 -17.08
CA LEU A 299 3.99 1.53 -16.36
C LEU A 299 5.00 2.14 -17.34
N SER A 300 5.64 3.24 -16.94
CA SER A 300 6.79 3.80 -17.68
C SER A 300 7.91 2.77 -17.76
N LEU A 301 8.72 2.84 -18.80
CA LEU A 301 9.96 2.04 -18.94
C LEU A 301 11.12 2.62 -18.13
N ASP A 302 11.07 3.89 -17.75
CA ASP A 302 12.13 4.53 -16.97
C ASP A 302 12.09 4.02 -15.52
N ARG A 303 13.28 3.64 -15.01
CA ARG A 303 13.50 3.22 -13.62
C ARG A 303 14.66 3.96 -13.02
N PHE A 304 14.41 4.62 -11.91
CA PHE A 304 15.42 5.37 -11.18
C PHE A 304 15.89 4.56 -9.98
N ILE A 305 17.20 4.35 -9.92
CA ILE A 305 17.84 3.56 -8.86
C ILE A 305 18.80 4.47 -8.12
N LEU A 306 18.75 4.43 -6.79
CA LEU A 306 19.76 5.00 -5.91
C LEU A 306 20.23 3.91 -4.96
N VAL A 307 21.54 3.74 -4.81
CA VAL A 307 22.11 2.81 -3.84
C VAL A 307 22.82 3.62 -2.77
N ASP A 308 22.23 3.65 -1.58
CA ASP A 308 22.83 4.27 -0.41
C ASP A 308 23.72 3.24 0.30
N ILE A 309 24.94 3.64 0.61
CA ILE A 309 25.87 2.88 1.46
C ILE A 309 26.02 3.63 2.77
N ASP A 310 25.27 3.20 3.77
CA ASP A 310 25.35 3.76 5.12
C ASP A 310 26.62 3.32 5.84
N ASP A 311 26.88 3.89 7.00
CA ASP A 311 27.94 3.51 7.93
C ASP A 311 29.36 3.70 7.39
N ILE A 312 29.59 4.61 6.45
CA ILE A 312 30.94 4.91 5.98
C ILE A 312 31.79 5.36 7.18
N PHE A 313 32.94 4.69 7.35
CA PHE A 313 33.88 4.72 8.48
C PHE A 313 33.38 3.98 9.74
N VAL A 314 32.13 3.56 9.83
CA VAL A 314 31.55 2.82 10.98
C VAL A 314 31.79 1.32 10.82
N GLY A 315 32.09 0.63 11.87
CA GLY A 315 32.21 -0.84 11.89
C GLY A 315 33.31 -1.33 12.81
N LYS A 316 33.20 -2.60 13.21
CA LYS A 316 34.26 -3.27 13.98
C LYS A 316 35.48 -3.55 13.09
N GLU A 317 36.63 -3.62 13.66
CA GLU A 317 37.84 -4.09 12.98
C GLU A 317 37.59 -5.43 12.27
N GLY A 318 38.05 -5.55 11.02
CA GLY A 318 37.87 -6.74 10.17
C GLY A 318 36.52 -6.78 9.42
N THR A 319 35.64 -5.79 9.62
CA THR A 319 34.33 -5.72 8.91
C THR A 319 34.23 -4.54 7.94
N ARG A 320 35.24 -3.69 7.89
CA ARG A 320 35.31 -2.49 7.08
C ARG A 320 35.97 -2.77 5.72
N MET A 321 35.88 -1.83 4.81
CA MET A 321 36.53 -1.92 3.50
C MET A 321 38.04 -1.64 3.58
N ASN A 322 38.86 -2.49 3.00
CA ASN A 322 40.26 -2.21 2.75
C ASN A 322 40.46 -1.58 1.35
N SER A 323 41.71 -1.19 0.99
CA SER A 323 41.98 -0.52 -0.29
C SER A 323 41.60 -1.38 -1.54
N ASN A 324 41.62 -2.71 -1.44
CA ASN A 324 41.19 -3.57 -2.57
C ASN A 324 39.65 -3.59 -2.69
N ASP A 325 38.95 -3.46 -1.59
CA ASP A 325 37.48 -3.37 -1.60
C ASP A 325 37.02 -2.04 -2.19
N VAL A 326 37.69 -0.93 -1.85
CA VAL A 326 37.45 0.39 -2.45
C VAL A 326 37.72 0.40 -3.97
N LYS A 327 38.82 -0.22 -4.41
CA LYS A 327 39.09 -0.38 -5.85
C LYS A 327 38.00 -1.18 -6.55
N ALA A 328 37.57 -2.30 -5.94
CA ALA A 328 36.48 -3.09 -6.47
C ALA A 328 35.14 -2.32 -6.51
N LEU A 329 34.89 -1.42 -5.55
CA LEU A 329 33.74 -0.52 -5.56
C LEU A 329 33.78 0.45 -6.74
N LEU A 330 34.95 1.07 -7.00
CA LEU A 330 35.16 1.97 -8.14
C LEU A 330 35.00 1.24 -9.47
N ASP A 331 35.64 0.08 -9.64
CA ASP A 331 35.53 -0.74 -10.85
C ASP A 331 34.11 -1.17 -11.12
N THR A 332 33.40 -1.58 -10.08
CA THR A 332 31.97 -1.98 -10.17
C THR A 332 31.08 -0.79 -10.51
N GLN A 333 31.35 0.39 -9.98
CA GLN A 333 30.64 1.61 -10.35
C GLN A 333 30.77 1.90 -11.84
N GLN A 334 31.97 1.78 -12.40
CA GLN A 334 32.21 1.93 -13.86
C GLN A 334 31.45 0.86 -14.66
N LEU A 335 31.49 -0.40 -14.20
CA LEU A 335 30.72 -1.47 -14.82
C LEU A 335 29.20 -1.19 -14.79
N LEU A 336 28.68 -0.73 -13.66
CA LEU A 336 27.27 -0.38 -13.54
C LEU A 336 26.86 0.81 -14.41
N ARG A 337 27.75 1.80 -14.63
CA ARG A 337 27.54 2.92 -15.58
C ARG A 337 27.31 2.44 -17.03
N THR A 338 27.77 1.26 -17.40
CA THR A 338 27.46 0.64 -18.71
C THR A 338 26.04 0.13 -18.82
N LYS A 339 25.33 -0.07 -17.68
CA LYS A 339 24.01 -0.69 -17.59
C LYS A 339 22.95 0.25 -17.04
N VAL A 340 23.36 1.20 -16.22
CA VAL A 340 22.52 2.17 -15.54
C VAL A 340 23.09 3.56 -15.85
N THR A 341 22.33 4.37 -16.54
CA THR A 341 22.79 5.71 -16.94
C THR A 341 23.10 6.56 -15.70
N ASN A 342 24.28 7.19 -15.67
CA ASN A 342 24.76 8.05 -14.58
C ASN A 342 24.85 7.36 -13.21
N PHE A 343 25.09 6.06 -13.17
CA PHE A 343 25.16 5.34 -11.89
C PHE A 343 26.27 5.92 -11.00
N THR A 344 25.90 6.21 -9.77
CA THR A 344 26.83 6.71 -8.75
C THR A 344 26.36 6.21 -7.39
N PHE A 345 27.25 5.56 -6.63
CA PHE A 345 26.98 5.19 -5.25
C PHE A 345 26.88 6.44 -4.37
N ASN A 346 25.98 6.39 -3.38
CA ASN A 346 25.72 7.48 -2.46
C ASN A 346 26.16 7.07 -1.06
N LEU A 347 27.14 7.73 -0.49
CA LEU A 347 27.88 7.32 0.68
C LEU A 347 27.47 8.10 1.93
N GLY A 348 26.97 7.40 2.96
CA GLY A 348 26.56 7.97 4.24
C GLY A 348 27.66 7.90 5.29
N PHE A 349 28.28 9.02 5.64
CA PHE A 349 29.46 9.04 6.49
C PHE A 349 29.22 9.53 7.93
N SER A 350 29.98 8.94 8.84
CA SER A 350 30.05 9.27 10.25
C SER A 350 31.50 9.53 10.65
N GLY A 351 31.94 10.78 10.58
CA GLY A 351 33.35 11.17 10.62
C GLY A 351 34.09 10.80 11.91
N LYS A 352 33.39 10.59 13.04
CA LYS A 352 34.01 10.16 14.30
C LYS A 352 34.85 8.88 14.19
N PHE A 353 34.47 8.02 13.28
CA PHE A 353 35.07 6.67 13.15
C PHE A 353 36.13 6.56 12.04
N TYR A 354 36.48 7.67 11.43
CA TYR A 354 37.61 7.73 10.50
C TYR A 354 38.89 7.28 11.19
N HIS A 355 39.67 6.39 10.56
CA HIS A 355 40.89 5.79 11.11
C HIS A 355 40.71 5.09 12.49
N THR A 356 39.60 4.39 12.70
CA THR A 356 39.38 3.56 13.89
C THR A 356 39.36 2.07 13.56
N GLY A 357 39.76 1.68 12.37
CA GLY A 357 39.88 0.30 11.90
C GLY A 357 41.27 -0.29 12.07
N THR A 358 41.53 -1.39 11.39
CA THR A 358 42.88 -1.91 11.21
C THR A 358 43.67 -1.05 10.23
N GLU A 359 45.02 -1.10 10.25
CA GLU A 359 45.87 -0.35 9.32
C GLU A 359 45.50 -0.56 7.82
N LYS A 360 44.96 -1.73 7.46
CA LYS A 360 44.50 -2.03 6.10
C LYS A 360 43.17 -1.33 5.79
N GLU A 361 42.30 -1.27 6.74
CA GLU A 361 40.99 -0.59 6.64
C GLU A 361 41.17 0.94 6.65
N ASP A 362 42.07 1.44 7.50
CA ASP A 362 42.37 2.88 7.53
C ASP A 362 42.96 3.36 6.18
N ARG A 363 43.81 2.53 5.53
CA ARG A 363 44.24 2.80 4.13
C ARG A 363 43.07 2.72 3.14
N GLY A 364 42.03 1.94 3.43
CA GLY A 364 40.79 1.93 2.68
C GLY A 364 40.03 3.25 2.82
N ASP A 365 39.94 3.77 4.05
CA ASP A 365 39.35 5.08 4.35
C ASP A 365 40.06 6.21 3.60
N ASP A 366 41.43 6.20 3.59
CA ASP A 366 42.22 7.19 2.87
C ASP A 366 41.96 7.13 1.34
N LEU A 367 41.90 5.93 0.78
CA LEU A 367 41.61 5.77 -0.64
C LEU A 367 40.19 6.21 -1.00
N LEU A 368 39.24 5.97 -0.13
CA LEU A 368 37.86 6.40 -0.32
C LEU A 368 37.75 7.93 -0.35
N LEU A 369 38.41 8.62 0.61
CA LEU A 369 38.52 10.09 0.62
C LEU A 369 39.38 10.63 -0.52
N GLY A 370 40.40 9.90 -0.99
CA GLY A 370 41.16 10.24 -2.19
C GLY A 370 40.35 10.14 -3.49
N SER A 371 39.18 9.50 -3.45
CA SER A 371 38.24 9.33 -4.55
C SER A 371 36.90 10.03 -4.32
N VAL A 372 36.90 11.10 -3.54
CA VAL A 372 35.68 11.81 -3.10
C VAL A 372 34.78 12.24 -4.26
N ASP A 373 35.37 12.67 -5.39
CA ASP A 373 34.64 13.15 -6.57
C ASP A 373 33.94 12.04 -7.39
N GLU A 374 34.27 10.79 -7.13
CA GLU A 374 33.66 9.65 -7.82
C GLU A 374 32.30 9.26 -7.24
N PHE A 375 31.96 9.73 -6.05
CA PHE A 375 30.79 9.34 -5.28
C PHE A 375 29.92 10.54 -4.92
N TRP A 376 28.66 10.26 -4.59
CA TRP A 376 27.84 11.21 -3.86
C TRP A 376 27.98 10.95 -2.36
N TRP A 377 27.78 12.01 -1.54
CA TRP A 377 27.99 11.93 -0.11
C TRP A 377 26.84 12.56 0.65
N PHE A 378 26.48 11.96 1.79
CA PHE A 378 25.49 12.51 2.70
C PHE A 378 25.88 12.29 4.16
N PRO A 379 25.47 13.20 5.08
CA PRO A 379 25.75 13.05 6.50
C PRO A 379 24.90 11.93 7.12
N HIS A 380 25.56 11.09 7.96
CA HIS A 380 24.94 10.00 8.70
C HIS A 380 25.20 10.08 10.21
N MET A 381 25.15 11.29 10.77
CA MET A 381 25.51 11.68 12.13
C MET A 381 27.01 11.47 12.46
N TRP A 382 27.55 12.33 13.34
CA TRP A 382 28.95 12.26 13.72
C TRP A 382 29.34 10.96 14.40
N SER A 383 28.58 10.58 15.44
CA SER A 383 28.84 9.38 16.28
C SER A 383 27.93 8.19 15.96
N HIS A 384 27.25 8.20 14.81
CA HIS A 384 26.31 7.17 14.40
C HIS A 384 25.21 6.89 15.46
N MET A 385 24.93 7.87 16.34
CA MET A 385 23.91 7.72 17.37
C MET A 385 22.52 8.07 16.83
N GLN A 386 21.51 7.34 17.26
CA GLN A 386 20.13 7.57 16.87
C GLN A 386 19.65 8.94 17.35
N PRO A 387 19.06 9.78 16.48
CA PRO A 387 18.69 11.17 16.82
C PRO A 387 17.78 11.33 18.05
N HIS A 388 16.85 10.42 18.26
CA HIS A 388 15.91 10.49 19.40
C HIS A 388 16.56 10.22 20.77
N LEU A 389 17.80 9.71 20.81
CA LEU A 389 18.54 9.44 22.04
C LEU A 389 19.27 10.66 22.57
N PHE A 390 19.34 11.75 21.81
CA PHE A 390 19.92 12.99 22.29
C PHE A 390 18.97 13.70 23.28
N HIS A 391 19.51 14.20 24.37
CA HIS A 391 18.72 14.79 25.44
C HIS A 391 18.06 16.12 25.05
N ASN A 392 18.67 16.85 24.11
CA ASN A 392 18.17 18.13 23.64
C ASN A 392 18.64 18.45 22.22
N GLU A 393 18.01 19.46 21.61
CA GLU A 393 18.34 19.92 20.26
C GLU A 393 19.80 20.38 20.14
N SER A 394 20.36 21.02 21.20
CA SER A 394 21.73 21.53 21.16
C SER A 394 22.76 20.42 20.99
N SER A 395 22.61 19.30 21.69
CA SER A 395 23.49 18.13 21.54
C SER A 395 23.38 17.51 20.15
N LEU A 396 22.19 17.47 19.60
CA LEU A 396 21.94 16.97 18.23
C LEU A 396 22.60 17.89 17.17
N VAL A 397 22.46 19.20 17.33
CA VAL A 397 23.08 20.21 16.47
C VAL A 397 24.61 20.11 16.55
N GLU A 398 25.20 19.93 17.74
CA GLU A 398 26.65 19.74 17.93
C GLU A 398 27.18 18.55 17.12
N GLN A 399 26.50 17.39 17.16
CA GLN A 399 26.86 16.22 16.36
C GLN A 399 26.86 16.54 14.86
N MET A 400 25.89 17.31 14.40
CA MET A 400 25.81 17.72 13.00
C MET A 400 26.92 18.70 12.61
N ILE A 401 27.28 19.63 13.50
CA ILE A 401 28.38 20.58 13.27
C ILE A 401 29.70 19.83 13.19
N LEU A 402 29.98 18.89 14.10
CA LEU A 402 31.22 18.09 14.09
C LEU A 402 31.34 17.29 12.77
N ASN A 403 30.26 16.65 12.33
CA ASN A 403 30.27 15.91 11.07
C ASN A 403 30.47 16.82 9.84
N LYS A 404 29.90 18.04 9.89
CA LYS A 404 30.07 19.03 8.82
C LYS A 404 31.48 19.59 8.78
N LYS A 405 32.09 19.80 9.93
CA LYS A 405 33.49 20.23 10.04
C LYS A 405 34.42 19.18 9.43
N PHE A 406 34.22 17.89 9.76
CA PHE A 406 34.95 16.78 9.16
C PHE A 406 34.82 16.76 7.64
N ALA A 407 33.63 16.95 7.12
CA ALA A 407 33.39 16.99 5.67
C ALA A 407 34.19 18.11 5.00
N LEU A 408 34.18 19.31 5.57
CA LEU A 408 34.93 20.45 5.04
C LEU A 408 36.46 20.23 5.11
N GLU A 409 36.96 19.61 6.18
CA GLU A 409 38.41 19.30 6.35
C GLU A 409 38.89 18.25 5.35
N HIS A 410 38.03 17.36 4.89
CA HIS A 410 38.39 16.27 3.95
C HIS A 410 37.83 16.45 2.53
N GLY A 411 37.29 17.63 2.21
CA GLY A 411 36.81 17.95 0.88
C GLY A 411 35.53 17.24 0.45
N ILE A 412 34.77 16.66 1.42
CA ILE A 412 33.48 16.02 1.13
C ILE A 412 32.44 17.10 0.82
N PRO A 413 31.70 16.99 -0.32
CA PRO A 413 30.65 17.95 -0.67
C PRO A 413 29.55 18.06 0.41
N THR A 414 29.16 19.29 0.74
CA THR A 414 28.16 19.55 1.81
C THR A 414 26.83 20.11 1.32
N ASP A 415 26.66 20.21 0.01
CA ASP A 415 25.53 20.88 -0.64
C ASP A 415 24.53 19.91 -1.31
N MET A 416 24.71 18.61 -1.15
CA MET A 416 23.84 17.58 -1.70
C MET A 416 22.38 17.71 -1.27
N GLY A 417 22.13 18.28 -0.07
CA GLY A 417 20.78 18.48 0.46
C GLY A 417 20.02 17.21 0.86
N TYR A 418 20.73 16.09 1.00
CA TYR A 418 20.23 14.78 1.41
C TYR A 418 20.91 14.30 2.68
N ALA A 419 20.16 13.63 3.54
CA ALA A 419 20.69 13.01 4.75
C ALA A 419 19.84 11.79 5.13
N VAL A 420 20.46 10.82 5.80
CA VAL A 420 19.78 9.67 6.40
C VAL A 420 20.18 9.59 7.87
N ALA A 421 19.19 9.39 8.73
CA ALA A 421 19.41 9.19 10.16
C ALA A 421 19.80 7.73 10.44
N PRO A 422 20.77 7.48 11.35
CA PRO A 422 21.09 6.14 11.81
C PRO A 422 19.83 5.40 12.29
N HIS A 423 19.65 4.16 11.84
CA HIS A 423 18.47 3.33 12.11
C HIS A 423 17.13 3.98 11.69
N HIS A 424 17.13 4.93 10.76
CA HIS A 424 15.97 5.75 10.31
C HIS A 424 15.27 6.49 11.43
N SER A 425 15.87 6.53 12.58
CA SER A 425 15.30 7.01 13.82
C SER A 425 14.99 8.51 13.74
N GLY A 426 13.75 8.86 14.07
CA GLY A 426 13.27 10.24 14.07
C GLY A 426 12.84 10.79 12.72
N VAL A 427 12.99 10.04 11.63
CA VAL A 427 12.42 10.39 10.33
C VAL A 427 10.93 10.06 10.32
N TYR A 428 10.60 8.84 10.69
CA TYR A 428 9.24 8.41 10.98
C TYR A 428 9.26 7.30 12.05
N PRO A 429 8.49 7.42 13.16
CA PRO A 429 7.71 8.59 13.58
C PRO A 429 8.57 9.86 13.69
N VAL A 430 7.95 11.01 13.43
CA VAL A 430 8.66 12.26 13.31
C VAL A 430 9.20 12.73 14.66
N HIS A 431 10.51 12.95 14.72
CA HIS A 431 11.20 13.66 15.79
C HIS A 431 11.50 15.09 15.33
N ILE A 432 10.72 16.05 15.81
CA ILE A 432 10.72 17.43 15.29
C ILE A 432 12.10 18.08 15.33
N GLN A 433 12.86 17.86 16.40
CA GLN A 433 14.20 18.41 16.61
C GLN A 433 15.19 17.97 15.53
N LEU A 434 15.05 16.74 15.00
CA LEU A 434 15.87 16.26 13.87
C LEU A 434 15.65 17.09 12.61
N TYR A 435 14.39 17.34 12.26
CA TYR A 435 14.05 18.11 11.07
C TYR A 435 14.53 19.56 11.14
N ASP A 436 14.45 20.17 12.32
CA ASP A 436 14.88 21.55 12.55
C ASP A 436 16.41 21.65 12.52
N ALA A 437 17.12 20.71 13.15
CA ALA A 437 18.58 20.63 13.12
C ALA A 437 19.14 20.38 11.72
N TRP A 438 18.52 19.48 10.96
CA TRP A 438 18.90 19.23 9.57
C TRP A 438 18.79 20.48 8.69
N LYS A 439 17.71 21.24 8.82
CA LYS A 439 17.55 22.50 8.08
C LYS A 439 18.60 23.53 8.48
N LYS A 440 18.82 23.67 9.76
CA LYS A 440 19.72 24.68 10.33
C LYS A 440 21.19 24.44 9.93
N ILE A 441 21.67 23.19 9.99
CA ILE A 441 23.08 22.87 9.84
C ILE A 441 23.44 22.46 8.42
N TRP A 442 22.64 21.57 7.80
CA TRP A 442 22.94 20.95 6.52
C TRP A 442 22.08 21.44 5.36
N ASN A 443 21.10 22.31 5.62
CA ASN A 443 20.10 22.72 4.63
C ASN A 443 19.45 21.52 3.90
N ILE A 444 19.12 20.47 4.67
CA ILE A 444 18.53 19.24 4.12
C ILE A 444 17.19 19.55 3.48
N LYS A 445 17.00 19.04 2.27
CA LYS A 445 15.78 19.14 1.47
C LYS A 445 15.10 17.78 1.30
N VAL A 446 15.88 16.70 1.39
CA VAL A 446 15.43 15.32 1.15
C VAL A 446 16.03 14.38 2.18
N THR A 447 15.24 13.43 2.61
CA THR A 447 15.68 12.25 3.38
C THR A 447 14.95 11.01 2.88
N SER A 448 15.29 9.84 3.41
CA SER A 448 14.60 8.59 3.10
C SER A 448 14.40 7.74 4.35
N THR A 449 13.40 6.85 4.31
CA THR A 449 13.11 5.95 5.41
C THR A 449 12.45 4.66 4.93
N GLU A 450 12.68 3.55 5.65
CA GLU A 450 11.99 2.28 5.47
C GLU A 450 10.73 2.15 6.35
N GLU A 451 10.51 3.07 7.26
CA GLU A 451 9.50 2.92 8.32
C GLU A 451 8.12 3.52 7.96
N TYR A 452 7.96 4.11 6.79
CA TYR A 452 6.69 4.73 6.42
C TYR A 452 6.08 4.11 5.15
N PRO A 453 4.82 3.69 5.18
CA PRO A 453 4.00 3.41 6.38
C PRO A 453 4.55 2.18 7.12
N HIS A 454 4.61 2.26 8.45
CA HIS A 454 5.13 1.15 9.25
C HIS A 454 4.20 -0.08 9.20
N LEU A 455 4.70 -1.25 9.59
CA LEU A 455 4.00 -2.54 9.55
C LEU A 455 3.54 -2.99 8.15
N LYS A 456 3.92 -2.28 7.10
CA LYS A 456 3.66 -2.67 5.72
C LYS A 456 4.92 -3.27 5.08
N PRO A 457 4.77 -4.27 4.20
CA PRO A 457 5.88 -4.77 3.40
C PRO A 457 6.61 -3.66 2.64
N ALA A 458 7.90 -3.86 2.36
CA ALA A 458 8.74 -2.87 1.67
C ALA A 458 8.12 -2.34 0.37
N ARG A 459 7.45 -3.20 -0.39
CA ARG A 459 6.79 -2.84 -1.64
C ARG A 459 5.68 -1.79 -1.53
N TYR A 460 5.09 -1.61 -0.34
CA TYR A 460 4.03 -0.62 -0.10
C TYR A 460 4.55 0.69 0.46
N ARG A 461 5.85 0.85 0.58
CA ARG A 461 6.44 2.07 1.15
C ARG A 461 6.13 3.28 0.29
N GLN A 462 5.86 4.40 0.95
CA GLN A 462 5.44 5.65 0.34
C GLN A 462 6.27 6.81 0.87
N GLY A 463 6.30 7.91 0.12
CA GLY A 463 6.90 9.16 0.56
C GLY A 463 5.88 10.09 1.23
N PHE A 464 6.39 11.16 1.82
CA PHE A 464 5.61 12.28 2.32
C PHE A 464 6.48 13.54 2.40
N ILE A 465 5.87 14.70 2.61
CA ILE A 465 6.59 15.95 2.84
C ILE A 465 6.24 16.46 4.23
N HIS A 466 7.26 16.74 5.05
CA HIS A 466 7.09 17.33 6.37
C HIS A 466 8.08 18.46 6.57
N LYS A 467 7.62 19.61 7.10
CA LYS A 467 8.44 20.83 7.27
C LYS A 467 9.27 21.21 6.02
N ASN A 468 8.73 21.03 4.83
CA ASN A 468 9.41 21.22 3.54
C ASN A 468 10.66 20.34 3.34
N ILE A 469 10.77 19.21 4.05
CA ILE A 469 11.70 18.13 3.75
C ILE A 469 10.91 17.03 3.06
N MET A 470 11.34 16.64 1.88
CA MET A 470 10.78 15.52 1.12
C MET A 470 11.34 14.22 1.68
N VAL A 471 10.47 13.32 2.11
CA VAL A 471 10.83 11.99 2.62
C VAL A 471 10.50 10.97 1.57
N LEU A 472 11.49 10.21 1.11
CA LEU A 472 11.34 9.18 0.09
C LEU A 472 11.25 7.78 0.71
N PRO A 473 10.54 6.85 0.09
CA PRO A 473 10.57 5.46 0.50
C PRO A 473 11.93 4.83 0.19
N ARG A 474 12.50 4.11 1.13
CA ARG A 474 13.75 3.39 1.04
C ARG A 474 13.49 1.89 1.20
N GLN A 475 14.18 1.06 0.45
CA GLN A 475 13.95 -0.37 0.40
C GLN A 475 15.10 -1.13 1.08
N THR A 476 14.75 -2.08 1.93
CA THR A 476 15.71 -3.08 2.40
C THR A 476 15.92 -4.12 1.31
N CYS A 477 17.16 -4.53 1.10
CA CYS A 477 17.50 -5.55 0.10
C CYS A 477 18.16 -6.80 0.71
N GLY A 478 17.98 -7.02 2.03
CA GLY A 478 18.60 -8.12 2.76
C GLY A 478 20.07 -7.89 3.11
N LEU A 479 20.62 -6.74 2.75
CA LEU A 479 22.00 -6.34 3.03
C LEU A 479 22.05 -5.47 4.29
N PHE A 480 21.99 -6.11 5.44
CA PHE A 480 22.05 -5.46 6.76
C PHE A 480 23.51 -5.32 7.23
N THR A 481 23.74 -4.57 8.30
CA THR A 481 25.07 -4.35 8.89
C THR A 481 25.82 -5.63 9.23
N HIS A 482 25.09 -6.71 9.58
CA HIS A 482 25.64 -8.03 9.89
C HIS A 482 25.77 -8.98 8.69
N THR A 483 25.28 -8.57 7.51
CA THR A 483 25.32 -9.38 6.29
C THR A 483 26.66 -9.16 5.57
N ILE A 484 27.74 -9.74 6.10
CA ILE A 484 29.12 -9.58 5.61
C ILE A 484 29.46 -10.67 4.62
N PHE A 485 29.05 -11.92 4.90
CA PHE A 485 29.32 -13.10 4.09
C PHE A 485 28.03 -13.63 3.45
N TYR A 486 28.15 -14.31 2.31
CA TYR A 486 26.99 -14.91 1.59
C TYR A 486 26.11 -15.77 2.46
N LYS A 487 26.69 -16.54 3.39
CA LYS A 487 25.94 -17.39 4.34
C LYS A 487 25.05 -16.62 5.31
N GLU A 488 25.32 -15.34 5.51
CA GLU A 488 24.60 -14.46 6.45
C GLU A 488 23.44 -13.72 5.78
N TYR A 489 23.32 -13.83 4.46
CA TYR A 489 22.14 -13.30 3.78
C TYR A 489 20.87 -14.00 4.30
N PRO A 490 19.78 -13.31 4.56
CA PRO A 490 18.52 -13.91 5.02
C PRO A 490 18.03 -15.04 4.09
N GLY A 491 18.02 -16.27 4.56
CA GLY A 491 17.74 -17.47 3.75
C GLY A 491 18.94 -18.04 2.97
N GLY A 492 20.13 -17.44 3.11
CA GLY A 492 21.41 -17.90 2.51
C GLY A 492 21.60 -17.49 1.06
N PRO A 493 22.71 -17.95 0.42
CA PRO A 493 23.09 -17.54 -0.93
C PRO A 493 22.04 -17.84 -2.01
N VAL A 494 21.36 -18.97 -1.88
CA VAL A 494 20.30 -19.39 -2.84
C VAL A 494 19.12 -18.41 -2.82
N GLU A 495 18.81 -17.86 -1.64
CA GLU A 495 17.73 -16.89 -1.52
C GLU A 495 18.12 -15.51 -2.11
N LEU A 496 19.40 -15.12 -1.99
CA LEU A 496 19.92 -13.94 -2.66
C LEU A 496 19.77 -14.07 -4.18
N ASP A 497 20.21 -15.19 -4.76
CA ASP A 497 20.07 -15.44 -6.18
C ASP A 497 18.61 -15.50 -6.63
N ARG A 498 17.75 -16.13 -5.85
CA ARG A 498 16.30 -16.16 -6.12
C ARG A 498 15.70 -14.75 -6.09
N SER A 499 16.08 -13.91 -5.15
CA SER A 499 15.61 -12.53 -5.03
C SER A 499 16.02 -11.67 -6.24
N ILE A 500 17.24 -11.86 -6.74
CA ILE A 500 17.77 -11.19 -7.93
C ILE A 500 17.12 -11.71 -9.22
N GLN A 501 16.92 -13.02 -9.32
CA GLN A 501 16.50 -13.70 -10.56
C GLN A 501 14.98 -13.90 -10.62
N GLY A 502 14.24 -12.82 -10.53
CA GLY A 502 12.76 -12.83 -10.61
C GLY A 502 12.06 -12.85 -9.26
N GLY A 503 12.78 -12.63 -8.16
CA GLY A 503 12.22 -12.50 -6.80
C GLY A 503 12.00 -11.05 -6.37
N GLU A 504 12.14 -10.81 -5.08
CA GLU A 504 11.72 -9.55 -4.45
C GLU A 504 12.51 -8.34 -4.96
N LEU A 505 13.84 -8.44 -5.08
CA LEU A 505 14.67 -7.34 -5.60
C LEU A 505 14.33 -7.01 -7.05
N PHE A 506 14.16 -8.03 -7.89
CA PHE A 506 13.76 -7.84 -9.27
C PHE A 506 12.41 -7.11 -9.37
N PHE A 507 11.40 -7.60 -8.64
CA PHE A 507 10.07 -6.97 -8.69
C PHE A 507 10.01 -5.62 -7.99
N THR A 508 10.87 -5.33 -7.03
CA THR A 508 11.02 -3.99 -6.49
C THR A 508 11.39 -3.00 -7.61
N LEU A 509 12.33 -3.35 -8.49
CA LEU A 509 12.66 -2.51 -9.64
C LEU A 509 11.58 -2.48 -10.73
N VAL A 510 10.96 -3.63 -11.02
CA VAL A 510 9.93 -3.70 -12.08
C VAL A 510 8.71 -2.88 -11.73
N LEU A 511 8.22 -2.98 -10.48
CA LEU A 511 6.95 -2.40 -10.07
C LEU A 511 7.07 -0.95 -9.58
N ASN A 512 8.25 -0.53 -9.09
CA ASN A 512 8.45 0.83 -8.60
C ASN A 512 9.27 1.66 -9.59
N PRO A 513 8.78 2.84 -10.01
CA PRO A 513 9.53 3.73 -10.88
C PRO A 513 10.79 4.31 -10.23
N ILE A 514 10.81 4.39 -8.90
CA ILE A 514 11.93 4.90 -8.11
C ILE A 514 12.22 3.91 -6.98
N SER A 515 13.47 3.48 -6.87
CA SER A 515 13.93 2.54 -5.84
C SER A 515 15.22 3.05 -5.20
N ILE A 516 15.17 3.35 -3.91
CA ILE A 516 16.34 3.68 -3.10
C ILE A 516 16.67 2.44 -2.26
N PHE A 517 17.82 1.86 -2.45
CA PHE A 517 18.24 0.67 -1.71
C PHE A 517 19.17 1.05 -0.56
N MET A 518 18.84 0.53 0.63
CA MET A 518 19.67 0.62 1.81
C MET A 518 20.70 -0.49 1.79
N THR A 519 21.98 -0.13 1.91
CA THR A 519 23.10 -1.02 2.16
C THR A 519 24.05 -0.38 3.16
N HIS A 520 25.05 -1.12 3.61
CA HIS A 520 25.99 -0.66 4.63
C HIS A 520 27.43 -0.93 4.18
N LEU A 521 28.39 -0.20 4.70
CA LEU A 521 29.82 -0.37 4.41
C LEU A 521 30.27 -1.83 4.47
N SER A 522 29.81 -2.58 5.47
CA SER A 522 30.13 -3.99 5.68
C SER A 522 29.73 -4.93 4.53
N ASN A 523 28.74 -4.53 3.72
CA ASN A 523 28.31 -5.31 2.57
C ASN A 523 29.26 -5.20 1.36
N TYR A 524 30.23 -4.31 1.40
CA TYR A 524 31.18 -4.03 0.32
C TYR A 524 32.61 -4.48 0.61
N GLY A 525 32.90 -4.85 1.87
CA GLY A 525 34.10 -5.57 2.27
C GLY A 525 33.92 -7.09 2.16
N ASN A 526 34.98 -7.86 2.48
CA ASN A 526 34.99 -9.33 2.53
C ASN A 526 34.41 -9.98 1.27
N ASP A 527 33.19 -10.55 1.33
CA ASP A 527 32.53 -11.23 0.19
C ASP A 527 31.92 -10.25 -0.82
N ARG A 528 31.88 -8.96 -0.52
CA ARG A 528 31.41 -7.90 -1.42
C ARG A 528 29.98 -8.14 -1.97
N LEU A 529 29.08 -8.57 -1.10
CA LEU A 529 27.70 -8.93 -1.46
C LEU A 529 26.97 -7.81 -2.19
N GLY A 530 27.21 -6.56 -1.80
CA GLY A 530 26.60 -5.39 -2.46
C GLY A 530 26.97 -5.30 -3.94
N LEU A 531 28.25 -5.51 -4.27
CA LEU A 531 28.71 -5.48 -5.66
C LEU A 531 28.07 -6.60 -6.48
N TYR A 532 28.08 -7.82 -5.95
CA TYR A 532 27.44 -8.99 -6.58
C TYR A 532 25.96 -8.73 -6.85
N THR A 533 25.24 -8.25 -5.85
CA THR A 533 23.80 -8.04 -5.91
C THR A 533 23.42 -7.08 -7.03
N PHE A 534 23.98 -5.89 -7.07
CA PHE A 534 23.56 -4.85 -8.03
C PHE A 534 24.02 -5.11 -9.45
N VAL A 535 25.22 -5.73 -9.65
CA VAL A 535 25.68 -6.13 -10.99
C VAL A 535 24.75 -7.20 -11.59
N ASN A 536 24.42 -8.24 -10.81
CA ASN A 536 23.57 -9.33 -11.30
C ASN A 536 22.11 -8.89 -11.46
N LEU A 537 21.62 -8.03 -10.56
CA LEU A 537 20.27 -7.46 -10.68
C LEU A 537 20.13 -6.62 -11.96
N ALA A 538 21.07 -5.70 -12.22
CA ALA A 538 21.05 -4.89 -13.43
C ALA A 538 21.14 -5.76 -14.70
N LYS A 539 21.99 -6.81 -14.67
CA LYS A 539 22.12 -7.77 -15.77
C LYS A 539 20.83 -8.52 -16.02
N PHE A 540 20.17 -9.02 -14.97
CA PHE A 540 18.92 -9.78 -15.09
C PHE A 540 17.77 -8.89 -15.62
N VAL A 541 17.66 -7.66 -15.10
CA VAL A 541 16.68 -6.67 -15.59
C VAL A 541 16.86 -6.38 -17.08
N GLN A 542 18.08 -6.12 -17.53
CA GLN A 542 18.37 -5.86 -18.95
C GLN A 542 18.13 -7.08 -19.86
N THR A 543 18.28 -8.29 -19.31
CA THR A 543 18.05 -9.52 -20.06
C THR A 543 16.57 -9.75 -20.33
N TRP A 544 15.71 -9.50 -19.35
CA TRP A 544 14.30 -9.88 -19.39
C TRP A 544 13.32 -8.74 -19.54
N THR A 545 13.80 -7.49 -19.53
CA THR A 545 12.93 -6.32 -19.63
C THR A 545 13.47 -5.26 -20.58
N HIS A 546 12.57 -4.40 -21.06
CA HIS A 546 12.87 -3.18 -21.80
C HIS A 546 13.11 -1.98 -20.88
N LEU A 547 13.21 -2.19 -19.57
CA LEU A 547 13.37 -1.12 -18.59
C LEU A 547 14.68 -0.37 -18.81
N LYS A 548 14.60 0.94 -18.71
CA LYS A 548 15.73 1.87 -18.82
C LYS A 548 16.16 2.30 -17.43
N LEU A 549 17.28 1.77 -16.99
CA LEU A 549 17.82 2.05 -15.66
C LEU A 549 18.66 3.32 -15.66
N GLN A 550 18.45 4.20 -14.68
CA GLN A 550 19.17 5.46 -14.53
C GLN A 550 19.24 5.88 -13.06
N THR A 551 20.21 6.70 -12.73
CA THR A 551 20.40 7.28 -11.40
C THR A 551 20.31 8.79 -11.48
N LEU A 552 19.68 9.41 -10.49
CA LEU A 552 19.58 10.87 -10.32
C LEU A 552 20.08 11.27 -8.93
N PRO A 553 20.67 12.47 -8.80
CA PRO A 553 20.97 13.03 -7.48
C PRO A 553 19.71 13.08 -6.58
N PRO A 554 19.84 12.84 -5.27
CA PRO A 554 18.71 12.66 -4.37
C PRO A 554 17.62 13.75 -4.43
N VAL A 555 18.03 15.02 -4.56
CA VAL A 555 17.07 16.14 -4.65
C VAL A 555 16.27 16.08 -5.96
N GLN A 556 16.92 15.78 -7.08
CA GLN A 556 16.24 15.62 -8.36
C GLN A 556 15.32 14.39 -8.34
N LEU A 557 15.78 13.31 -7.72
CA LEU A 557 15.01 12.09 -7.53
C LEU A 557 13.74 12.35 -6.72
N ALA A 558 13.83 13.14 -5.66
CA ALA A 558 12.68 13.52 -4.83
C ALA A 558 11.66 14.39 -5.60
N HIS A 559 12.12 15.35 -6.37
CA HIS A 559 11.21 16.12 -7.23
C HIS A 559 10.51 15.23 -8.24
N LYS A 560 11.24 14.28 -8.86
CA LYS A 560 10.66 13.30 -9.77
C LYS A 560 9.63 12.42 -9.07
N TYR A 561 9.91 11.98 -7.84
CA TYR A 561 8.99 11.17 -7.04
C TYR A 561 7.66 11.89 -6.83
N PHE A 562 7.68 13.12 -6.30
CA PHE A 562 6.47 13.88 -6.03
C PHE A 562 5.80 14.50 -7.28
N GLN A 563 6.46 14.44 -8.44
CA GLN A 563 5.84 14.66 -9.74
C GLN A 563 5.02 13.45 -10.18
N LEU A 564 5.54 12.23 -9.94
CA LEU A 564 4.85 10.98 -10.26
C LEU A 564 3.72 10.66 -9.27
N PHE A 565 3.88 11.03 -8.00
CA PHE A 565 2.97 10.72 -6.91
C PHE A 565 2.56 11.99 -6.11
N PRO A 566 1.85 12.92 -6.74
CA PRO A 566 1.47 14.19 -6.09
C PRO A 566 0.56 13.99 -4.87
N GLU A 567 -0.21 12.91 -4.84
CA GLU A 567 -1.10 12.53 -3.73
C GLU A 567 -0.36 12.10 -2.45
N GLN A 568 0.94 11.77 -2.55
CA GLN A 568 1.74 11.36 -1.41
C GLN A 568 2.48 12.52 -0.73
N ARG A 569 2.25 13.77 -1.17
CA ARG A 569 2.84 14.94 -0.51
C ARG A 569 2.38 15.09 0.92
N ASP A 570 1.11 14.78 1.18
CA ASP A 570 0.54 14.86 2.51
C ASP A 570 0.86 13.59 3.32
N PRO A 571 1.44 13.73 4.52
CA PRO A 571 1.71 12.57 5.37
C PRO A 571 0.40 11.93 5.84
N VAL A 572 0.44 10.63 6.13
CA VAL A 572 -0.61 9.93 6.86
C VAL A 572 -0.02 9.50 8.21
N TRP A 573 -0.42 10.18 9.28
CA TRP A 573 0.04 9.87 10.63
C TRP A 573 -0.58 8.56 11.11
N GLN A 574 0.26 7.58 11.43
CA GLN A 574 -0.15 6.28 11.96
C GLN A 574 0.03 6.24 13.47
N ASN A 575 -0.61 5.27 14.13
CA ASN A 575 -0.49 5.12 15.58
C ASN A 575 0.94 4.70 15.96
N PRO A 576 1.70 5.56 16.67
CA PRO A 576 3.07 5.22 17.04
C PRO A 576 3.16 4.14 18.13
N CYS A 577 2.06 3.79 18.79
CA CYS A 577 2.03 2.76 19.83
C CYS A 577 1.78 1.35 19.33
N ASP A 578 1.49 1.17 18.03
CA ASP A 578 1.30 -0.15 17.42
C ASP A 578 2.62 -0.94 17.31
N ASP A 579 3.76 -0.25 17.31
CA ASP A 579 5.10 -0.86 17.34
C ASP A 579 5.93 -0.27 18.49
N LYS A 580 6.63 -1.13 19.25
CA LYS A 580 7.45 -0.70 20.39
C LYS A 580 8.57 0.25 19.96
N ARG A 581 9.21 0.02 18.81
CA ARG A 581 10.29 0.86 18.28
C ARG A 581 9.78 2.26 17.97
N HIS A 582 8.62 2.36 17.35
CA HIS A 582 7.98 3.63 17.02
C HIS A 582 7.59 4.42 18.27
N ARG A 583 7.09 3.74 19.29
CA ARG A 583 6.76 4.36 20.57
C ARG A 583 8.00 4.90 21.26
N ASP A 584 9.11 4.14 21.26
CA ASP A 584 10.37 4.54 21.89
C ASP A 584 11.02 5.73 21.15
N ILE A 585 10.90 5.80 19.81
CA ILE A 585 11.40 6.91 18.97
C ILE A 585 10.53 8.16 19.15
N TRP A 586 9.21 7.99 19.16
CA TRP A 586 8.29 9.11 19.18
C TRP A 586 8.38 9.93 20.46
N SER A 587 8.29 9.33 21.63
CA SER A 587 8.66 9.92 22.91
C SER A 587 8.53 8.93 24.07
N LYS A 588 9.44 8.99 25.03
CA LYS A 588 9.31 8.29 26.31
C LYS A 588 8.27 8.93 27.23
N GLU A 589 7.98 10.23 27.05
CA GLU A 589 7.08 11.01 27.90
C GLU A 589 5.65 11.07 27.35
N LYS A 590 5.44 10.72 26.08
CA LYS A 590 4.14 10.75 25.43
C LYS A 590 3.51 9.37 25.43
N THR A 591 2.23 9.33 25.79
CA THR A 591 1.45 8.07 25.80
C THR A 591 0.34 8.14 24.78
N CYS A 592 -0.01 7.00 24.17
CA CYS A 592 -1.17 6.92 23.29
C CYS A 592 -2.50 6.98 24.03
N ASP A 593 -2.48 7.05 25.37
CA ASP A 593 -3.65 7.29 26.20
C ASP A 593 -4.26 8.67 25.97
N ARG A 594 -3.50 9.61 25.39
CA ARG A 594 -3.98 10.91 24.93
C ARG A 594 -4.66 10.90 23.56
N LEU A 595 -4.75 9.76 22.88
CA LEU A 595 -5.48 9.66 21.62
C LEU A 595 -6.98 9.44 21.89
N PRO A 596 -7.87 10.07 21.08
CA PRO A 596 -9.31 9.88 21.23
C PRO A 596 -9.71 8.41 21.04
N LYS A 597 -10.61 7.93 21.91
CA LYS A 597 -11.25 6.62 21.80
C LYS A 597 -12.49 6.66 20.90
N PHE A 598 -13.06 7.84 20.68
CA PHE A 598 -14.16 8.04 19.74
C PHE A 598 -14.19 9.46 19.16
N LEU A 599 -14.85 9.60 18.02
CA LEU A 599 -15.04 10.88 17.33
C LEU A 599 -16.52 11.17 17.12
N VAL A 600 -16.91 12.43 17.29
CA VAL A 600 -18.21 12.95 16.84
C VAL A 600 -17.96 13.73 15.55
N VAL A 601 -18.32 13.12 14.40
CA VAL A 601 -17.88 13.59 13.09
C VAL A 601 -18.81 14.58 12.41
N GLY A 602 -20.02 14.75 12.90
CA GLY A 602 -21.00 15.67 12.30
C GLY A 602 -22.18 14.98 11.67
N PRO A 603 -22.75 15.52 10.58
CA PRO A 603 -22.44 16.80 9.92
C PRO A 603 -22.81 18.04 10.73
N GLN A 604 -22.39 19.21 10.24
CA GLN A 604 -22.73 20.48 10.86
C GLN A 604 -24.25 20.72 10.84
N LYS A 605 -24.75 21.35 11.91
CA LYS A 605 -26.17 21.79 12.07
C LYS A 605 -27.16 20.65 12.37
N THR A 606 -26.67 19.49 12.82
CA THR A 606 -27.51 18.34 13.20
C THR A 606 -27.68 18.17 14.72
N GLY A 607 -27.05 19.00 15.54
CA GLY A 607 -27.14 18.90 17.01
C GLY A 607 -25.82 18.48 17.68
N THR A 608 -24.70 18.48 16.96
CA THR A 608 -23.39 18.03 17.46
C THR A 608 -22.91 18.76 18.71
N THR A 609 -23.25 20.05 18.90
CA THR A 609 -22.92 20.81 20.12
C THR A 609 -23.74 20.36 21.32
N ALA A 610 -25.02 20.01 21.12
CA ALA A 610 -25.85 19.47 22.20
C ALA A 610 -25.30 18.12 22.66
N LEU A 611 -25.02 17.23 21.73
CA LEU A 611 -24.41 15.93 22.03
C LEU A 611 -23.06 16.10 22.76
N TYR A 612 -22.21 17.04 22.31
CA TYR A 612 -20.94 17.35 22.96
C TYR A 612 -21.15 17.73 24.44
N LEU A 613 -22.10 18.62 24.72
CA LEU A 613 -22.39 19.06 26.08
C LEU A 613 -22.93 17.92 26.95
N PHE A 614 -23.77 17.05 26.38
CA PHE A 614 -24.29 15.91 27.15
C PHE A 614 -23.20 14.87 27.41
N LEU A 615 -22.29 14.64 26.47
CA LEU A 615 -21.14 13.74 26.64
C LEU A 615 -20.21 14.19 27.78
N VAL A 616 -19.86 15.48 27.85
CA VAL A 616 -18.95 15.98 28.88
C VAL A 616 -19.59 16.06 30.29
N MET A 617 -20.89 15.77 30.42
CA MET A 617 -21.54 15.58 31.73
C MET A 617 -21.13 14.24 32.35
N HIS A 618 -20.77 13.26 31.55
CA HIS A 618 -20.37 11.95 32.04
C HIS A 618 -18.95 12.03 32.64
N PRO A 619 -18.75 11.57 33.91
CA PRO A 619 -17.47 11.77 34.62
C PRO A 619 -16.27 11.07 33.97
N ALA A 620 -16.50 9.99 33.24
CA ALA A 620 -15.45 9.24 32.54
C ALA A 620 -15.23 9.71 31.10
N ILE A 621 -15.93 10.73 30.61
CA ILE A 621 -15.77 11.24 29.24
C ILE A 621 -15.06 12.60 29.27
N LEU A 622 -13.90 12.66 28.62
CA LEU A 622 -13.03 13.84 28.59
C LEU A 622 -12.87 14.34 27.15
N SER A 623 -12.93 15.64 26.97
CA SER A 623 -12.72 16.28 25.66
C SER A 623 -11.38 17.00 25.61
N ASN A 624 -10.99 17.41 24.39
CA ASN A 624 -9.83 18.26 24.15
C ASN A 624 -9.99 19.67 24.76
N SER A 625 -8.88 20.32 25.09
CA SER A 625 -8.84 21.72 25.39
C SER A 625 -9.31 22.58 24.21
N PRO A 626 -9.94 23.74 24.46
CA PRO A 626 -10.44 24.59 23.38
C PRO A 626 -9.30 25.10 22.47
N ASN A 627 -9.50 25.01 21.17
CA ASN A 627 -8.64 25.66 20.19
C ASN A 627 -8.98 27.15 20.11
N PRO A 628 -7.99 28.06 20.10
CA PRO A 628 -8.26 29.53 20.08
C PRO A 628 -9.09 30.00 18.89
N LYS A 629 -9.04 29.30 17.73
CA LYS A 629 -9.75 29.68 16.51
C LYS A 629 -11.07 28.95 16.32
N THR A 630 -11.15 27.69 16.70
CA THR A 630 -12.29 26.79 16.40
C THR A 630 -12.99 26.26 17.63
N PHE A 631 -12.60 26.72 18.81
CA PHE A 631 -13.14 26.33 20.12
C PHE A 631 -13.03 24.81 20.36
N GLU A 632 -14.15 24.12 20.53
CA GLU A 632 -14.20 22.68 20.78
C GLU A 632 -13.83 21.81 19.55
N GLU A 633 -13.74 22.37 18.35
CA GLU A 633 -13.45 21.62 17.12
C GLU A 633 -11.98 21.74 16.72
N MET A 634 -11.26 20.64 16.77
CA MET A 634 -9.84 20.62 16.41
C MET A 634 -9.61 20.71 14.91
N GLN A 635 -10.49 20.10 14.13
CA GLN A 635 -10.37 19.99 12.66
C GLN A 635 -8.98 19.51 12.22
N PHE A 636 -8.46 18.50 12.93
CA PHE A 636 -7.15 17.93 12.65
C PHE A 636 -7.19 17.11 11.36
N PHE A 637 -8.12 16.15 11.23
CA PHE A 637 -8.12 15.19 10.13
C PHE A 637 -8.55 15.78 8.76
N ASN A 638 -9.18 16.92 8.69
CA ASN A 638 -9.74 17.50 7.45
C ASN A 638 -9.11 18.80 6.96
N GLY A 639 -8.08 19.31 7.60
CA GLY A 639 -7.57 20.63 7.29
C GLY A 639 -6.06 20.79 7.43
N ASN A 640 -5.60 22.04 7.38
CA ASN A 640 -4.18 22.39 7.49
C ASN A 640 -3.56 22.05 8.85
N ASN A 641 -4.39 21.83 9.88
CA ASN A 641 -3.90 21.41 11.19
C ASN A 641 -3.24 20.04 11.15
N TYR A 642 -3.59 19.19 10.18
CA TYR A 642 -3.00 17.86 10.01
C TYR A 642 -1.49 17.92 9.76
N HIS A 643 -1.02 18.94 9.04
CA HIS A 643 0.40 19.13 8.73
C HIS A 643 1.24 19.60 9.93
N LYS A 644 0.60 20.02 11.01
CA LYS A 644 1.28 20.37 12.25
C LYS A 644 1.83 19.15 13.00
N GLY A 645 1.34 17.95 12.63
CA GLY A 645 1.81 16.70 13.17
C GLY A 645 1.06 16.22 14.41
N LEU A 646 1.40 14.99 14.81
CA LEU A 646 0.73 14.29 15.89
C LEU A 646 0.94 14.97 17.24
N ASP A 647 2.13 15.48 17.50
CA ASP A 647 2.48 16.17 18.75
C ASP A 647 1.56 17.35 19.01
N TRP A 648 1.37 18.19 17.99
CA TRP A 648 0.46 19.32 18.08
C TRP A 648 -0.99 18.89 18.39
N TYR A 649 -1.45 17.80 17.79
CA TYR A 649 -2.80 17.28 18.02
C TYR A 649 -2.99 16.78 19.46
N MET A 650 -2.02 16.03 19.95
CA MET A 650 -2.11 15.43 21.29
C MET A 650 -1.96 16.43 22.43
N ASP A 651 -1.27 17.54 22.21
CA ASP A 651 -1.09 18.60 23.24
C ASP A 651 -2.42 19.21 23.70
N PHE A 652 -3.50 19.04 22.90
CA PHE A 652 -4.83 19.50 23.30
C PHE A 652 -5.58 18.52 24.21
N PHE A 653 -5.13 17.29 24.35
CA PHE A 653 -5.83 16.30 25.18
C PHE A 653 -5.21 16.21 26.56
N PRO A 654 -6.04 16.13 27.62
CA PRO A 654 -5.55 15.90 28.96
C PRO A 654 -4.93 14.50 29.07
N VAL A 655 -4.06 14.32 30.07
CA VAL A 655 -3.62 12.98 30.47
C VAL A 655 -4.79 12.35 31.23
N PRO A 656 -5.32 11.19 30.80
CA PRO A 656 -6.40 10.54 31.52
C PRO A 656 -5.92 10.11 32.92
N SER A 657 -6.78 10.26 33.91
CA SER A 657 -6.49 9.80 35.27
C SER A 657 -6.42 8.29 35.35
N ASN A 658 -7.23 7.62 34.53
CA ASN A 658 -7.21 6.19 34.34
C ASN A 658 -7.39 5.86 32.84
N ALA A 659 -6.34 5.37 32.21
CA ALA A 659 -6.33 5.07 30.77
C ALA A 659 -7.37 4.01 30.34
N THR A 660 -7.83 3.15 31.26
CA THR A 660 -8.82 2.11 30.96
C THR A 660 -10.26 2.62 31.04
N THR A 661 -10.56 3.46 32.02
CA THR A 661 -11.92 3.95 32.30
C THR A 661 -12.23 5.31 31.68
N ASP A 662 -11.22 6.15 31.46
CA ASP A 662 -11.40 7.48 30.89
C ASP A 662 -11.47 7.41 29.36
N PHE A 663 -12.50 8.04 28.78
CA PHE A 663 -12.76 8.07 27.36
C PHE A 663 -12.50 9.46 26.80
N LEU A 664 -11.34 9.64 26.18
CA LEU A 664 -11.04 10.85 25.42
C LEU A 664 -11.83 10.87 24.11
N PHE A 665 -12.33 12.05 23.72
CA PHE A 665 -12.97 12.23 22.42
C PHE A 665 -12.70 13.60 21.80
N GLU A 666 -12.91 13.67 20.51
CA GLU A 666 -12.92 14.90 19.72
C GLU A 666 -14.24 15.06 18.98
N LYS A 667 -14.73 16.29 18.89
CA LYS A 667 -15.88 16.64 18.07
C LYS A 667 -15.45 17.66 17.01
N SER A 668 -15.49 17.25 15.74
CA SER A 668 -15.29 18.13 14.59
C SER A 668 -16.32 17.83 13.50
N ALA A 669 -17.34 18.67 13.42
CA ALA A 669 -18.53 18.39 12.61
C ALA A 669 -18.27 18.41 11.09
N ASN A 670 -17.14 18.94 10.64
CA ASN A 670 -16.73 18.94 9.23
C ASN A 670 -16.04 17.63 8.80
N TYR A 671 -15.76 16.71 9.73
CA TYR A 671 -15.15 15.42 9.37
C TYR A 671 -16.09 14.55 8.54
N PHE A 672 -17.39 14.67 8.76
CA PHE A 672 -18.42 13.83 8.16
C PHE A 672 -18.29 13.75 6.62
N HIS A 673 -18.19 14.91 5.96
CA HIS A 673 -18.15 15.02 4.50
C HIS A 673 -16.74 15.20 3.94
N SER A 674 -15.71 15.13 4.78
CA SER A 674 -14.32 15.19 4.34
C SER A 674 -13.92 13.90 3.60
N GLU A 675 -13.18 14.05 2.52
CA GLU A 675 -12.63 12.90 1.78
C GLU A 675 -11.45 12.27 2.51
N GLU A 676 -10.65 13.08 3.20
CA GLU A 676 -9.41 12.67 3.86
C GLU A 676 -9.62 12.18 5.31
N ALA A 677 -10.60 12.73 6.01
CA ALA A 677 -10.75 12.48 7.44
C ALA A 677 -10.95 11.00 7.80
N PRO A 678 -11.75 10.18 7.09
CA PRO A 678 -11.91 8.77 7.42
C PRO A 678 -10.60 7.99 7.33
N LYS A 679 -9.85 8.16 6.24
CA LYS A 679 -8.55 7.53 6.01
C LYS A 679 -7.52 7.94 7.08
N ARG A 680 -7.42 9.24 7.37
CA ARG A 680 -6.48 9.79 8.35
C ARG A 680 -6.82 9.34 9.77
N ALA A 681 -8.10 9.36 10.14
CA ALA A 681 -8.57 8.87 11.44
C ALA A 681 -8.31 7.37 11.61
N ALA A 682 -8.63 6.56 10.61
CA ALA A 682 -8.39 5.12 10.66
C ALA A 682 -6.90 4.75 10.76
N ALA A 683 -6.03 5.54 10.13
CA ALA A 683 -4.58 5.33 10.23
C ALA A 683 -4.05 5.60 11.65
N LEU A 684 -4.57 6.62 12.34
CA LEU A 684 -4.12 7.01 13.67
C LEU A 684 -4.83 6.27 14.80
N ILE A 685 -6.15 6.14 14.70
CA ILE A 685 -7.02 5.59 15.75
C ILE A 685 -7.97 4.51 15.17
N PRO A 686 -7.43 3.40 14.65
CA PRO A 686 -8.24 2.38 13.94
C PRO A 686 -9.32 1.72 14.81
N LYS A 687 -9.18 1.78 16.13
CA LYS A 687 -10.14 1.22 17.10
C LYS A 687 -11.16 2.24 17.60
N ALA A 688 -11.08 3.49 17.15
CA ALA A 688 -12.00 4.53 17.59
C ALA A 688 -13.43 4.24 17.15
N LYS A 689 -14.39 4.61 17.99
CA LYS A 689 -15.81 4.59 17.66
C LYS A 689 -16.19 5.92 17.01
N ILE A 690 -17.08 5.86 16.02
CA ILE A 690 -17.50 7.02 15.22
C ILE A 690 -18.98 7.28 15.51
N ILE A 691 -19.31 8.51 15.85
CA ILE A 691 -20.69 8.93 16.09
C ILE A 691 -21.05 10.02 15.07
N THR A 692 -22.13 9.80 14.34
CA THR A 692 -22.73 10.79 13.43
C THR A 692 -24.17 11.05 13.80
N ILE A 693 -24.67 12.26 13.52
CA ILE A 693 -26.03 12.68 13.85
C ILE A 693 -26.72 13.11 12.57
N LEU A 694 -27.87 12.55 12.25
CA LEU A 694 -28.62 12.87 11.05
C LEU A 694 -29.94 13.55 11.40
N ILE A 695 -30.31 14.57 10.62
CA ILE A 695 -31.63 15.18 10.56
C ILE A 695 -32.08 15.26 9.11
N ASP A 696 -33.31 15.69 8.85
CA ASP A 696 -33.75 16.03 7.48
C ASP A 696 -32.69 16.90 6.79
N PRO A 697 -32.11 16.46 5.66
CA PRO A 697 -31.05 17.20 4.98
C PRO A 697 -31.48 18.58 4.47
N SER A 698 -32.78 18.78 4.22
CA SER A 698 -33.34 20.09 3.86
C SER A 698 -33.28 21.07 5.04
N ASP A 699 -33.66 20.62 6.24
CA ASP A 699 -33.58 21.41 7.46
C ASP A 699 -32.13 21.72 7.84
N ARG A 700 -31.21 20.74 7.64
CA ARG A 700 -29.81 20.95 7.85
C ARG A 700 -29.25 22.02 6.90
N ALA A 701 -29.58 21.96 5.61
CA ALA A 701 -29.12 22.91 4.62
C ALA A 701 -29.61 24.33 4.92
N TYR A 702 -30.88 24.47 5.26
CA TYR A 702 -31.43 25.76 5.66
C TYR A 702 -30.79 26.32 6.94
N SER A 703 -30.64 25.49 7.97
CA SER A 703 -29.98 25.88 9.21
C SER A 703 -28.52 26.31 8.98
N TRP A 704 -27.81 25.64 8.02
CA TRP A 704 -26.44 26.00 7.67
C TRP A 704 -26.38 27.35 6.94
N TYR A 705 -27.25 27.59 5.96
CA TYR A 705 -27.34 28.86 5.27
C TYR A 705 -27.63 30.03 6.24
N GLN A 706 -28.60 29.88 7.13
CA GLN A 706 -28.90 30.88 8.16
C GLN A 706 -27.72 31.11 9.11
N HIS A 707 -26.94 30.09 9.38
CA HIS A 707 -25.71 30.22 10.18
C HIS A 707 -24.66 31.07 9.42
N GLN A 708 -24.43 30.86 8.12
CA GLN A 708 -23.51 31.67 7.32
C GLN A 708 -23.97 33.15 7.30
N ARG A 709 -25.22 33.40 7.10
CA ARG A 709 -25.78 34.80 7.17
C ARG A 709 -25.50 35.44 8.53
N ALA A 710 -25.72 34.71 9.58
CA ALA A 710 -25.50 35.21 10.94
C ALA A 710 -24.02 35.48 11.26
N HIS A 711 -23.10 34.83 10.51
CA HIS A 711 -21.66 35.05 10.58
C HIS A 711 -21.14 36.05 9.54
N GLN A 712 -22.05 36.81 8.91
CA GLN A 712 -21.73 37.85 7.94
C GLN A 712 -20.96 37.35 6.69
N ASP A 713 -21.23 36.11 6.26
CA ASP A 713 -20.68 35.61 5.02
C ASP A 713 -21.16 36.48 3.84
N PRO A 714 -20.25 37.11 3.06
CA PRO A 714 -20.64 38.12 2.06
C PRO A 714 -21.48 37.52 0.93
N VAL A 715 -21.27 36.22 0.59
CA VAL A 715 -22.03 35.54 -0.46
C VAL A 715 -23.43 35.17 0.06
N ALA A 716 -23.54 34.64 1.28
CA ALA A 716 -24.81 34.31 1.89
C ALA A 716 -25.67 35.52 2.22
N LEU A 717 -25.07 36.72 2.39
CA LEU A 717 -25.80 37.97 2.55
C LEU A 717 -26.36 38.51 1.22
N LYS A 718 -25.63 38.25 0.11
CA LYS A 718 -25.98 38.77 -1.22
C LYS A 718 -27.09 37.99 -1.89
N PHE A 719 -27.18 36.65 -1.66
CA PHE A 719 -28.11 35.77 -2.35
C PHE A 719 -29.15 35.21 -1.39
N SER A 720 -30.39 35.08 -1.81
CA SER A 720 -31.46 34.39 -1.09
C SER A 720 -31.17 32.89 -0.98
N PHE A 721 -31.85 32.20 -0.06
CA PHE A 721 -31.68 30.76 0.08
C PHE A 721 -32.05 30.01 -1.21
N TYR A 722 -33.14 30.44 -1.89
CA TYR A 722 -33.54 29.84 -3.16
C TYR A 722 -32.47 29.99 -4.25
N GLU A 723 -31.92 31.18 -4.41
CA GLU A 723 -30.83 31.41 -5.38
C GLU A 723 -29.61 30.55 -5.09
N VAL A 724 -29.28 30.27 -3.80
CA VAL A 724 -28.17 29.42 -3.44
C VAL A 724 -28.44 27.96 -3.81
N ILE A 725 -29.62 27.42 -3.42
CA ILE A 725 -29.91 25.99 -3.66
C ILE A 725 -30.18 25.69 -5.13
N ALA A 726 -30.76 26.63 -5.88
CA ALA A 726 -31.11 26.49 -7.29
C ALA A 726 -30.04 27.01 -8.25
N ALA A 727 -28.85 27.38 -7.77
CA ALA A 727 -27.76 27.90 -8.61
C ALA A 727 -27.39 26.92 -9.74
N ARG A 728 -27.34 27.42 -10.97
CA ARG A 728 -27.01 26.66 -12.17
C ARG A 728 -25.50 26.65 -12.41
N SER A 729 -25.02 25.78 -13.29
CA SER A 729 -23.61 25.64 -13.67
C SER A 729 -22.97 26.94 -14.23
N GLN A 730 -23.80 27.89 -14.71
CA GLN A 730 -23.36 29.19 -15.22
C GLN A 730 -23.28 30.29 -14.14
N ALA A 731 -23.66 29.96 -12.90
CA ALA A 731 -23.59 30.91 -11.78
C ALA A 731 -22.14 31.28 -11.43
N SER A 732 -21.94 32.35 -10.69
CA SER A 732 -20.60 32.74 -10.25
C SER A 732 -19.91 31.65 -9.44
N PRO A 733 -18.58 31.50 -9.53
CA PRO A 733 -17.84 30.47 -8.77
C PRO A 733 -18.10 30.53 -7.26
N ASP A 734 -18.28 31.73 -6.71
CA ASP A 734 -18.59 31.94 -5.29
C ASP A 734 -19.95 31.37 -4.91
N LEU A 735 -20.97 31.60 -5.74
CA LEU A 735 -22.31 31.07 -5.52
C LEU A 735 -22.33 29.53 -5.65
N GLN A 736 -21.64 28.98 -6.64
CA GLN A 736 -21.49 27.53 -6.79
C GLN A 736 -20.75 26.89 -5.59
N SER A 737 -19.71 27.56 -5.08
CA SER A 737 -18.98 27.13 -3.89
C SER A 737 -19.89 27.12 -2.66
N LEU A 738 -20.70 28.18 -2.48
CA LEU A 738 -21.66 28.28 -1.38
C LEU A 738 -22.74 27.19 -1.49
N GLN A 739 -23.28 26.96 -2.71
CA GLN A 739 -24.23 25.87 -2.97
C GLN A 739 -23.67 24.50 -2.58
N LYS A 740 -22.46 24.18 -3.04
CA LYS A 740 -21.79 22.90 -2.69
C LYS A 740 -21.66 22.73 -1.18
N LYS A 741 -21.15 23.74 -0.49
CA LYS A 741 -21.01 23.72 0.99
C LYS A 741 -22.36 23.58 1.69
N CYS A 742 -23.42 24.13 1.09
CA CYS A 742 -24.77 24.03 1.61
C CYS A 742 -25.37 22.64 1.39
N LEU A 743 -25.29 22.06 0.22
CA LEU A 743 -26.04 20.85 -0.17
C LEU A 743 -25.27 19.56 0.04
N MET A 744 -23.99 19.47 -0.35
CA MET A 744 -23.22 18.23 -0.31
C MET A 744 -23.18 17.53 1.07
N PRO A 745 -23.03 18.23 2.22
CA PRO A 745 -23.04 17.54 3.51
C PRO A 745 -24.33 16.82 3.84
N GLY A 746 -25.41 16.97 3.04
CA GLY A 746 -26.66 16.23 3.12
C GLY A 746 -26.67 14.92 2.31
N TRP A 747 -25.63 14.57 1.58
CA TRP A 747 -25.48 13.30 0.85
C TRP A 747 -25.06 12.18 1.83
N TYR A 748 -25.91 11.86 2.76
CA TYR A 748 -25.56 11.07 3.93
C TYR A 748 -25.06 9.68 3.60
N SER A 749 -25.71 8.96 2.67
CA SER A 749 -25.29 7.62 2.24
C SER A 749 -23.85 7.62 1.73
N THR A 750 -23.52 8.54 0.83
CA THR A 750 -22.18 8.67 0.23
C THR A 750 -21.10 8.89 1.30
N HIS A 751 -21.38 9.76 2.29
CA HIS A 751 -20.40 10.05 3.33
C HIS A 751 -20.27 8.93 4.35
N ILE A 752 -21.36 8.28 4.73
CA ILE A 752 -21.34 7.12 5.63
C ILE A 752 -20.60 5.94 4.98
N GLU A 753 -20.83 5.68 3.70
CA GLU A 753 -20.10 4.62 2.96
C GLU A 753 -18.60 4.89 2.92
N ARG A 754 -18.17 6.16 2.78
CA ARG A 754 -16.76 6.55 2.86
C ARG A 754 -16.15 6.24 4.23
N TRP A 755 -16.87 6.47 5.33
CA TRP A 755 -16.44 6.08 6.67
C TRP A 755 -16.39 4.56 6.83
N LEU A 756 -17.35 3.83 6.26
CA LEU A 756 -17.41 2.36 6.29
C LEU A 756 -16.32 1.67 5.47
N GLN A 757 -15.68 2.37 4.54
CA GLN A 757 -14.47 1.87 3.85
C GLN A 757 -13.28 1.70 4.80
N HIS A 758 -13.28 2.39 5.93
CA HIS A 758 -12.17 2.44 6.87
C HIS A 758 -12.51 1.95 8.28
N PHE A 759 -13.78 2.00 8.67
CA PHE A 759 -14.26 1.56 9.98
C PHE A 759 -15.37 0.52 9.82
N PRO A 760 -15.30 -0.61 10.54
CA PRO A 760 -16.37 -1.62 10.48
C PRO A 760 -17.68 -1.07 11.02
N PRO A 761 -18.83 -1.61 10.59
CA PRO A 761 -20.16 -1.15 11.04
C PRO A 761 -20.35 -1.12 12.56
N ALA A 762 -19.72 -2.05 13.29
CA ALA A 762 -19.77 -2.12 14.74
C ALA A 762 -19.11 -0.91 15.45
N GLN A 763 -18.28 -0.15 14.75
CA GLN A 763 -17.65 1.07 15.27
C GLN A 763 -18.41 2.35 14.91
N LEU A 764 -19.52 2.27 14.17
CA LEU A 764 -20.30 3.41 13.71
C LEU A 764 -21.67 3.44 14.39
N LEU A 765 -21.99 4.56 15.06
CA LEU A 765 -23.30 4.87 15.60
C LEU A 765 -23.93 6.03 14.83
N ILE A 766 -25.15 5.84 14.35
CA ILE A 766 -25.95 6.86 13.66
C ILE A 766 -27.07 7.30 14.60
N VAL A 767 -26.99 8.53 15.06
CA VAL A 767 -27.95 9.14 15.99
C VAL A 767 -29.03 9.89 15.22
N ASP A 768 -30.31 9.68 15.53
CA ASP A 768 -31.41 10.54 15.06
C ASP A 768 -31.37 11.88 15.81
N GLY A 769 -31.01 12.96 15.09
CA GLY A 769 -30.94 14.30 15.70
C GLY A 769 -32.29 14.87 16.11
N GLN A 770 -33.39 14.41 15.51
CA GLN A 770 -34.73 14.78 15.97
C GLN A 770 -35.07 14.11 17.33
N GLN A 771 -34.71 12.83 17.47
CA GLN A 771 -34.85 12.12 18.74
C GLN A 771 -33.93 12.74 19.80
N LEU A 772 -32.68 13.09 19.47
CA LEU A 772 -31.78 13.81 20.39
C LEU A 772 -32.38 15.13 20.89
N ARG A 773 -33.21 15.78 20.08
CA ARG A 773 -33.90 17.02 20.45
C ARG A 773 -35.13 16.78 21.35
N THR A 774 -35.88 15.71 21.08
CA THR A 774 -37.15 15.43 21.79
C THR A 774 -36.97 14.58 23.04
N ASP A 775 -36.04 13.61 23.00
CA ASP A 775 -35.77 12.66 24.06
C ASP A 775 -34.26 12.35 24.17
N PRO A 776 -33.45 13.32 24.64
CA PRO A 776 -32.00 13.14 24.78
C PRO A 776 -31.60 12.08 25.80
N VAL A 777 -32.47 11.77 26.79
CA VAL A 777 -32.16 10.77 27.82
C VAL A 777 -31.97 9.40 27.18
N ASN A 778 -32.93 8.91 26.42
CA ASN A 778 -32.84 7.62 25.75
C ASN A 778 -31.69 7.59 24.71
N VAL A 779 -31.45 8.68 23.97
CA VAL A 779 -30.35 8.77 23.03
C VAL A 779 -29.01 8.67 23.75
N MET A 780 -28.83 9.34 24.88
CA MET A 780 -27.58 9.28 25.64
C MET A 780 -27.37 7.92 26.30
N ASP A 781 -28.45 7.19 26.66
CA ASP A 781 -28.35 5.82 27.12
C ASP A 781 -27.87 4.87 26.02
N GLU A 782 -28.34 5.04 24.80
CA GLU A 782 -27.79 4.31 23.62
C GLU A 782 -26.35 4.67 23.35
N VAL A 783 -25.97 5.95 23.41
CA VAL A 783 -24.62 6.43 23.18
C VAL A 783 -23.65 5.84 24.21
N GLN A 784 -23.96 5.91 25.51
CA GLN A 784 -23.06 5.37 26.52
C GLN A 784 -22.95 3.83 26.46
N LYS A 785 -24.04 3.13 26.11
CA LYS A 785 -24.02 1.69 25.84
C LYS A 785 -23.14 1.35 24.61
N PHE A 786 -23.29 2.10 23.53
CA PHE A 786 -22.42 1.96 22.34
C PHE A 786 -20.96 2.20 22.69
N LEU A 787 -20.64 3.25 23.43
CA LEU A 787 -19.28 3.57 23.85
C LEU A 787 -18.72 2.52 24.82
N GLY A 788 -19.57 1.89 25.64
CA GLY A 788 -19.14 0.96 26.68
C GLY A 788 -18.50 1.67 27.87
N VAL A 789 -18.91 2.91 28.16
CA VAL A 789 -18.39 3.70 29.28
C VAL A 789 -19.01 3.23 30.60
N SER A 790 -18.23 3.31 31.67
CA SER A 790 -18.62 2.92 33.03
C SER A 790 -18.08 3.95 34.04
N PRO A 791 -18.78 4.23 35.14
CA PRO A 791 -20.14 3.75 35.49
C PRO A 791 -21.23 4.28 34.56
N HIS A 792 -22.42 3.67 34.57
CA HIS A 792 -23.58 4.22 33.83
C HIS A 792 -23.99 5.55 34.45
N TYR A 793 -24.10 6.60 33.63
CA TYR A 793 -24.50 7.93 34.05
C TYR A 793 -26.00 8.14 33.85
N ASN A 794 -26.70 8.63 34.87
CA ASN A 794 -28.14 8.83 34.86
C ASN A 794 -28.51 10.18 34.25
N TYR A 795 -28.75 10.20 32.92
CA TYR A 795 -29.15 11.41 32.23
C TYR A 795 -30.57 11.90 32.58
N SER A 796 -31.44 11.04 33.11
CA SER A 796 -32.81 11.46 33.51
C SER A 796 -32.79 12.42 34.71
N GLU A 797 -31.80 12.29 35.58
CA GLU A 797 -31.61 13.20 36.74
C GLU A 797 -30.78 14.43 36.35
N ALA A 798 -29.97 14.34 35.30
CA ALA A 798 -29.01 15.38 34.92
C ALA A 798 -29.56 16.36 33.87
N LEU A 799 -30.67 16.03 33.20
CA LEU A 799 -31.25 16.86 32.14
C LEU A 799 -32.65 17.31 32.49
N THR A 800 -32.97 18.57 32.17
CA THR A 800 -34.30 19.14 32.31
C THR A 800 -34.70 19.94 31.09
N PHE A 801 -36.00 19.88 30.70
CA PHE A 801 -36.52 20.67 29.57
C PHE A 801 -36.87 22.07 29.96
N ASP A 802 -36.27 23.07 29.37
CA ASP A 802 -36.60 24.48 29.56
C ASP A 802 -37.65 24.89 28.52
N SER A 803 -38.90 25.03 28.95
CA SER A 803 -40.04 25.39 28.10
C SER A 803 -39.94 26.80 27.47
N HIS A 804 -39.26 27.73 28.13
CA HIS A 804 -39.04 29.09 27.63
C HIS A 804 -38.04 29.11 26.47
N LYS A 805 -36.99 28.30 26.57
CA LYS A 805 -35.96 28.20 25.56
C LYS A 805 -36.27 27.15 24.48
N GLY A 806 -37.13 26.20 24.80
CA GLY A 806 -37.55 25.14 23.89
C GLY A 806 -36.49 24.05 23.62
N PHE A 807 -35.60 23.82 24.59
CA PHE A 807 -34.57 22.76 24.51
C PHE A 807 -34.13 22.26 25.89
N TRP A 808 -33.46 21.12 25.90
CA TRP A 808 -32.93 20.47 27.10
C TRP A 808 -31.69 21.16 27.63
N CYS A 809 -31.59 21.31 28.93
CA CYS A 809 -30.51 21.97 29.67
C CYS A 809 -29.97 21.04 30.76
N GLN A 810 -28.71 21.19 31.09
CA GLN A 810 -28.11 20.54 32.24
C GLN A 810 -28.70 21.10 33.56
N LEU A 811 -29.12 20.21 34.44
CA LEU A 811 -29.52 20.55 35.79
C LEU A 811 -28.27 20.62 36.68
N LEU A 812 -28.06 21.73 37.34
CA LEU A 812 -26.97 21.96 38.28
C LEU A 812 -27.45 21.84 39.70
N GLU A 813 -26.52 21.80 40.66
CA GLU A 813 -26.83 21.89 42.09
C GLU A 813 -27.68 23.11 42.37
N GLU A 814 -28.54 23.06 43.39
CA GLU A 814 -29.51 24.11 43.79
C GLU A 814 -30.62 24.38 42.74
N GLY A 815 -30.86 23.44 41.79
CA GLY A 815 -31.93 23.62 40.80
C GLY A 815 -31.63 24.64 39.68
N LYS A 816 -30.39 25.15 39.62
CA LYS A 816 -29.94 26.02 38.51
C LYS A 816 -29.80 25.22 37.22
N THR A 817 -30.06 25.88 36.08
CA THR A 817 -29.92 25.22 34.76
C THR A 817 -28.81 25.89 33.93
N LYS A 818 -27.97 25.05 33.32
CA LYS A 818 -27.00 25.46 32.32
C LYS A 818 -27.46 24.99 30.94
N CYS A 819 -27.75 25.93 30.08
CA CYS A 819 -28.26 25.66 28.75
C CYS A 819 -27.25 26.03 27.65
N LEU A 820 -27.58 25.64 26.41
CA LEU A 820 -26.83 26.06 25.20
C LEU A 820 -26.70 27.58 25.14
N GLY A 821 -25.54 28.09 24.74
CA GLY A 821 -25.29 29.51 24.61
C GLY A 821 -26.23 30.20 23.60
N LYS A 822 -26.42 31.53 23.71
CA LYS A 822 -27.30 32.35 22.86
C LYS A 822 -27.10 32.20 21.34
N SER A 823 -25.92 31.77 20.91
CA SER A 823 -25.59 31.52 19.50
C SER A 823 -26.08 30.16 18.98
N LYS A 824 -26.58 29.28 19.86
CA LYS A 824 -27.07 27.93 19.52
C LYS A 824 -28.60 27.90 19.73
N GLY A 825 -29.32 27.10 18.94
CA GLY A 825 -30.79 27.04 19.02
C GLY A 825 -31.48 28.33 18.53
N ARG A 826 -30.90 29.08 17.61
CA ARG A 826 -31.50 30.26 17.01
C ARG A 826 -32.84 29.91 16.36
N LYS A 827 -33.87 30.69 16.63
CA LYS A 827 -35.16 30.61 15.92
C LYS A 827 -34.93 31.30 14.55
N TYR A 828 -35.09 30.56 13.50
CA TYR A 828 -35.08 31.07 12.14
C TYR A 828 -36.52 31.22 11.62
N PRO A 829 -36.79 32.10 10.65
CA PRO A 829 -38.05 32.11 9.92
C PRO A 829 -38.32 30.71 9.33
N PRO A 830 -39.57 30.31 9.16
CA PRO A 830 -39.89 29.09 8.46
C PRO A 830 -39.25 29.07 7.06
N MET A 831 -38.82 27.90 6.59
CA MET A 831 -38.36 27.74 5.23
C MET A 831 -39.50 27.88 4.24
N ASP A 832 -39.33 28.66 3.18
CA ASP A 832 -40.33 28.83 2.13
C ASP A 832 -40.73 27.48 1.51
N ALA A 833 -42.02 27.37 1.15
CA ALA A 833 -42.58 26.14 0.59
C ALA A 833 -41.88 25.72 -0.72
N GLU A 834 -41.51 26.71 -1.55
CA GLU A 834 -40.77 26.47 -2.80
C GLU A 834 -39.38 25.88 -2.55
N CYS A 835 -38.63 26.45 -1.61
CA CYS A 835 -37.33 25.90 -1.16
C CYS A 835 -37.46 24.47 -0.62
N ARG A 836 -38.52 24.23 0.18
CA ARG A 836 -38.81 22.90 0.74
C ARG A 836 -39.07 21.88 -0.38
N ALA A 837 -39.91 22.23 -1.34
CA ALA A 837 -40.25 21.36 -2.48
C ALA A 837 -39.00 21.07 -3.34
N PHE A 838 -38.19 22.09 -3.62
CA PHE A 838 -36.95 21.91 -4.34
C PHE A 838 -36.00 20.95 -3.63
N LEU A 839 -35.76 21.13 -2.35
CA LEU A 839 -34.83 20.29 -1.58
C LEU A 839 -35.35 18.86 -1.36
N SER A 840 -36.68 18.69 -1.15
CA SER A 840 -37.28 17.33 -1.07
C SER A 840 -37.05 16.56 -2.38
N ASN A 841 -37.22 17.21 -3.53
CA ASN A 841 -36.93 16.61 -4.82
C ASN A 841 -35.41 16.36 -5.02
N TYR A 842 -34.57 17.32 -4.63
CA TYR A 842 -33.10 17.20 -4.76
C TYR A 842 -32.53 16.06 -3.93
N TYR A 843 -32.99 15.86 -2.70
CA TYR A 843 -32.51 14.82 -1.81
C TYR A 843 -33.26 13.49 -1.95
N GLN A 844 -34.24 13.38 -2.83
CA GLN A 844 -35.06 12.18 -2.97
C GLN A 844 -34.22 10.91 -3.18
N ASP A 845 -33.36 10.89 -4.20
CA ASP A 845 -32.53 9.75 -4.51
C ASP A 845 -31.53 9.46 -3.37
N HIS A 846 -30.93 10.50 -2.80
CA HIS A 846 -30.02 10.36 -1.65
C HIS A 846 -30.71 9.76 -0.41
N ASN A 847 -31.97 10.10 -0.17
CA ASN A 847 -32.78 9.55 0.92
C ASN A 847 -33.13 8.08 0.67
N VAL A 848 -33.42 7.71 -0.58
CA VAL A 848 -33.63 6.30 -0.96
C VAL A 848 -32.35 5.49 -0.75
N GLU A 849 -31.21 5.98 -1.21
CA GLU A 849 -29.93 5.31 -0.99
C GLU A 849 -29.56 5.21 0.50
N LEU A 850 -29.84 6.25 1.27
CA LEU A 850 -29.65 6.21 2.73
C LEU A 850 -30.53 5.12 3.37
N SER A 851 -31.79 4.98 2.94
CA SER A 851 -32.67 3.94 3.50
C SER A 851 -32.17 2.53 3.22
N LYS A 852 -31.66 2.28 2.01
CA LYS A 852 -31.02 1.01 1.64
C LYS A 852 -29.78 0.74 2.50
N LEU A 853 -28.96 1.75 2.68
CA LEU A 853 -27.76 1.65 3.52
C LEU A 853 -28.09 1.31 4.97
N LEU A 854 -29.02 2.04 5.58
CA LEU A 854 -29.47 1.79 6.97
C LEU A 854 -30.06 0.39 7.14
N HIS A 855 -30.85 -0.07 6.16
CA HIS A 855 -31.37 -1.45 6.17
C HIS A 855 -30.23 -2.48 6.10
N ARG A 856 -29.24 -2.29 5.23
CA ARG A 856 -28.05 -3.16 5.12
C ARG A 856 -27.27 -3.20 6.43
N LEU A 857 -27.19 -2.09 7.16
CA LEU A 857 -26.50 -1.98 8.44
C LEU A 857 -27.34 -2.48 9.63
N GLY A 858 -28.58 -2.90 9.42
CA GLY A 858 -29.50 -3.29 10.48
C GLY A 858 -29.89 -2.11 11.40
N GLN A 859 -29.78 -0.87 10.91
CA GLN A 859 -30.10 0.35 11.66
C GLN A 859 -31.57 0.76 11.45
N PRO A 860 -32.25 1.27 12.48
CA PRO A 860 -33.61 1.75 12.33
C PRO A 860 -33.66 3.01 11.45
N LEU A 861 -34.70 3.15 10.63
CA LEU A 861 -34.90 4.36 9.86
C LEU A 861 -35.33 5.52 10.79
N PRO A 862 -34.66 6.69 10.74
CA PRO A 862 -35.08 7.91 11.39
C PRO A 862 -36.53 8.30 11.03
N SER A 863 -37.24 8.93 11.94
CA SER A 863 -38.64 9.30 11.73
C SER A 863 -38.83 10.26 10.54
N TRP A 864 -37.96 11.22 10.38
CA TRP A 864 -37.93 12.15 9.24
C TRP A 864 -37.72 11.42 7.91
N LEU A 865 -36.86 10.41 7.87
CA LEU A 865 -36.57 9.65 6.64
C LEU A 865 -37.80 8.82 6.24
N ARG A 866 -38.47 8.19 7.20
CA ARG A 866 -39.74 7.49 6.92
C ARG A 866 -40.78 8.40 6.32
N GLN A 867 -40.92 9.63 6.85
CA GLN A 867 -41.85 10.63 6.31
C GLN A 867 -41.50 11.07 4.90
N GLU A 868 -40.22 11.32 4.59
CA GLU A 868 -39.78 11.68 3.23
C GLU A 868 -40.03 10.55 2.24
N LEU A 869 -39.74 9.28 2.62
CA LEU A 869 -39.99 8.14 1.74
C LEU A 869 -41.49 7.89 1.49
N GLN A 870 -42.40 8.25 2.41
CA GLN A 870 -43.84 8.16 2.20
C GLN A 870 -44.35 9.17 1.16
N LYS A 871 -43.70 10.30 0.96
CA LYS A 871 -44.06 11.30 -0.08
C LYS A 871 -43.72 10.82 -1.49
N ILE A 872 -42.89 9.79 -1.63
CA ILE A 872 -42.46 9.22 -2.91
C ILE A 872 -43.47 8.18 -3.40
N ARG A 873 -44.32 7.63 -2.51
CA ARG A 873 -45.43 6.71 -2.86
C ARG A 873 -46.65 7.51 -3.23
#